data_cc63da02addba79f398a7a09efd0e3a9
#
_entry.id   cc63da02addba79f398a7a09efd0e3a9
#
_cell.length_a   1.000
_cell.length_b   1.000
_cell.length_c   1.000
_cell.angle_alpha   90.00
_cell.angle_beta   90.00
_cell.angle_gamma   90.00
#
_symmetry.space_group_name_H-M   'P 1'
#
loop_
_entity.id
_entity.type
_entity.pdbx_description
1 polymer ?
#
loop_
_entity_poly.entity_id
_entity_poly.type
_entity_poly.pdbx_seq_one_letter_code
_entity_poly.pdbx_strand_id
1 'polypeptide(L)'
;MVLTGLTSEEVEERISKGEVNSVEQVVSRTYTDIIVKNVFTTFNVILFALGAILICFQEYINALAATFVICLSVTVATVQEVRAKRRLDKIALLMRPKVTVVRNSAECEIDQSEIVKDDVIKLTSGDQALVDGSLIESEYLEMDESLLTGESHTVRKKENDKIYSGSYCVTGTGYYRVDAFGDSTFASKMLSSARQFKKKKTPLQIETTAVTELLIIVSIIFMVLMIIINLIKHFDSSVLVTTIVNNAVIVLDIVPIALLLLIVIAYMVSAVRMADTGVLLQNSNSIEALSHVNVVCMDKTGTITTNKLNFREEITYSDEADEITKLFANATGSRNRTIDALIKKFGEVDIMPIDEIRFTSERKFSAVKVMYNGKPITIYSGAFSVLAPYIDRPDTKDVIDSYAKMGYRALLIAAGPDCEMYSNDEPVIPENLKVMSVIAIEDEVRSDCRETISVFLDNDMEIKVISGDDPATVDALFSIANIPGERKIISGDELDALEGEEREKAILEYNIFGRMRPDHKEEIVETLKKNGKYVAMIGDGVNDVKSLKSAQVGVALESGAGAARGVADMVLMRDSFSALPRALVEGKRTVSGMRDILKQYVSRNFVFAFLVLFIMLIIGSVLRTTLFLPTQATFYAFVSVAIPSFLMTLWAKPSDVKGAILPAVLSYCVPMALSIALFAVGIYLFFYIGTLNGLLGYYYIDFDTLYRFGYPQFESTEAMLDYYESNGIDIIERYAETAARNALLLFVILAQISQLFFINPIHKFFALDGKVTGNYKVFFLTFILYGVVALAYYAVDTTDFAWRFLQIVAFPLKHTLAIVGLLLIWFFGVRTFMHHNIFNFITNLTEKWFQKALYKVSVKSDEEDNQDVRTVHRRI
;
A
#
# COMPACT_ATOMS: atom_id res chain seq x y z
N MET A 1 -39.96 -1.57 28.08
CA MET A 1 -40.48 -2.88 27.56
C MET A 1 -39.32 -3.86 27.54
N VAL A 2 -39.48 -5.08 28.04
CA VAL A 2 -38.40 -6.07 27.94
C VAL A 2 -38.37 -6.51 26.48
N LEU A 3 -37.33 -6.11 25.75
CA LEU A 3 -37.08 -6.55 24.36
C LEU A 3 -36.73 -8.03 24.37
N THR A 4 -37.61 -8.87 23.84
CA THR A 4 -37.41 -10.33 23.83
C THR A 4 -36.48 -10.82 22.74
N GLY A 5 -36.38 -10.10 21.60
CA GLY A 5 -35.61 -10.50 20.43
C GLY A 5 -36.09 -11.85 19.84
N LEU A 6 -35.33 -12.39 18.86
CA LEU A 6 -35.63 -13.70 18.27
C LEU A 6 -35.18 -14.84 19.21
N THR A 7 -35.92 -15.94 19.20
CA THR A 7 -35.52 -17.20 19.81
C THR A 7 -34.48 -17.94 18.94
N SER A 8 -33.74 -18.88 19.53
CA SER A 8 -32.75 -19.67 18.78
C SER A 8 -33.40 -20.49 17.65
N GLU A 9 -34.63 -20.98 17.83
CA GLU A 9 -35.37 -21.73 16.81
C GLU A 9 -35.77 -20.82 15.63
N GLU A 10 -36.20 -19.57 15.90
CA GLU A 10 -36.52 -18.59 14.86
C GLU A 10 -35.30 -18.14 14.11
N VAL A 11 -34.11 -18.02 14.75
CA VAL A 11 -32.86 -17.73 14.10
C VAL A 11 -32.46 -18.84 13.13
N GLU A 12 -32.55 -20.13 13.56
CA GLU A 12 -32.27 -21.29 12.69
C GLU A 12 -33.24 -21.35 11.51
N GLU A 13 -34.50 -21.00 11.71
CA GLU A 13 -35.49 -20.93 10.64
C GLU A 13 -35.10 -19.86 9.59
N ARG A 14 -34.68 -18.65 10.04
CA ARG A 14 -34.21 -17.58 9.13
C ARG A 14 -32.98 -18.00 8.34
N ILE A 15 -32.01 -18.64 9.01
CA ILE A 15 -30.81 -19.17 8.37
C ILE A 15 -31.16 -20.19 7.30
N SER A 16 -32.11 -21.12 7.58
CA SER A 16 -32.53 -22.13 6.62
C SER A 16 -33.24 -21.55 5.40
N LYS A 17 -33.91 -20.39 5.54
CA LYS A 17 -34.55 -19.63 4.44
C LYS A 17 -33.55 -18.76 3.68
N GLY A 18 -32.29 -18.69 4.08
CA GLY A 18 -31.28 -17.81 3.46
C GLY A 18 -31.45 -16.33 3.83
N GLU A 19 -32.24 -16.00 4.85
CA GLU A 19 -32.49 -14.65 5.34
C GLU A 19 -31.37 -14.17 6.29
N VAL A 20 -30.13 -14.32 5.87
CA VAL A 20 -28.91 -13.98 6.63
C VAL A 20 -28.17 -12.86 5.91
N ASN A 21 -27.51 -12.00 6.65
CA ASN A 21 -26.67 -10.93 6.11
C ASN A 21 -25.40 -11.51 5.50
N SER A 22 -25.54 -12.28 4.43
CA SER A 22 -24.44 -12.77 3.63
C SER A 22 -23.86 -11.63 2.79
N VAL A 23 -23.13 -10.71 3.42
CA VAL A 23 -22.35 -9.74 2.68
C VAL A 23 -21.16 -10.49 2.08
N GLU A 24 -21.21 -10.81 0.80
CA GLU A 24 -19.99 -11.07 0.05
C GLU A 24 -19.16 -9.78 0.12
N GLN A 25 -18.26 -9.72 1.10
CA GLN A 25 -17.29 -8.66 1.11
C GLN A 25 -16.45 -8.79 -0.16
N VAL A 26 -16.69 -7.89 -1.12
CA VAL A 26 -15.92 -7.72 -2.35
C VAL A 26 -14.51 -7.17 -2.01
N VAL A 27 -13.90 -7.66 -0.93
CA VAL A 27 -12.54 -7.26 -0.52
C VAL A 27 -11.49 -8.15 -1.16
N SER A 28 -11.83 -9.36 -1.53
CA SER A 28 -10.87 -10.26 -2.17
C SER A 28 -11.46 -10.91 -3.43
N ARG A 29 -10.63 -10.94 -4.49
CA ARG A 29 -10.96 -11.60 -5.76
C ARG A 29 -11.33 -13.07 -5.52
N THR A 30 -12.26 -13.62 -6.30
CA THR A 30 -12.56 -15.06 -6.25
C THR A 30 -11.34 -15.87 -6.69
N TYR A 31 -11.25 -17.14 -6.29
CA TYR A 31 -10.17 -18.02 -6.75
C TYR A 31 -10.18 -18.20 -8.27
N THR A 32 -11.37 -18.24 -8.86
CA THR A 32 -11.57 -18.27 -10.31
C THR A 32 -11.05 -17.03 -10.99
N ASP A 33 -11.32 -15.84 -10.46
CA ASP A 33 -10.79 -14.58 -11.00
C ASP A 33 -9.26 -14.54 -10.95
N ILE A 34 -8.66 -15.04 -9.88
CA ILE A 34 -7.21 -15.13 -9.75
C ILE A 34 -6.64 -16.01 -10.85
N ILE A 35 -7.21 -17.20 -11.06
CA ILE A 35 -6.73 -18.15 -12.08
C ILE A 35 -6.93 -17.55 -13.48
N VAL A 36 -8.14 -17.10 -13.80
CA VAL A 36 -8.45 -16.56 -15.13
C VAL A 36 -7.56 -15.36 -15.45
N LYS A 37 -7.36 -14.45 -14.51
CA LYS A 37 -6.52 -13.27 -14.73
C LYS A 37 -5.05 -13.60 -14.89
N ASN A 38 -4.52 -14.60 -14.20
CA ASN A 38 -3.14 -15.04 -14.33
C ASN A 38 -2.93 -15.87 -15.62
N VAL A 39 -3.92 -16.61 -16.08
CA VAL A 39 -3.86 -17.39 -17.33
C VAL A 39 -4.02 -16.47 -18.56
N PHE A 40 -5.06 -15.61 -18.59
CA PHE A 40 -5.41 -14.79 -19.74
C PHE A 40 -4.84 -13.38 -19.63
N THR A 41 -3.57 -13.23 -19.28
CA THR A 41 -2.86 -11.97 -19.49
C THR A 41 -2.66 -11.76 -20.99
N THR A 42 -2.63 -10.50 -21.45
CA THR A 42 -2.33 -10.16 -22.86
C THR A 42 -1.04 -10.85 -23.32
N PHE A 43 -0.08 -10.93 -22.41
CA PHE A 43 1.19 -11.56 -22.66
C PHE A 43 1.07 -13.09 -22.85
N ASN A 44 0.39 -13.80 -21.93
CA ASN A 44 0.19 -15.25 -22.06
C ASN A 44 -0.60 -15.61 -23.30
N VAL A 45 -1.57 -14.76 -23.70
CA VAL A 45 -2.32 -14.94 -24.95
C VAL A 45 -1.39 -14.88 -26.17
N ILE A 46 -0.46 -13.91 -26.22
CA ILE A 46 0.55 -13.83 -27.27
C ILE A 46 1.44 -15.06 -27.28
N LEU A 47 1.86 -15.54 -26.11
CA LEU A 47 2.71 -16.71 -26.02
C LEU A 47 1.97 -18.02 -26.37
N PHE A 48 0.70 -18.15 -26.01
CA PHE A 48 -0.10 -19.30 -26.43
C PHE A 48 -0.31 -19.29 -27.94
N ALA A 49 -0.57 -18.12 -28.54
CA ALA A 49 -0.65 -17.98 -29.99
C ALA A 49 0.68 -18.39 -30.66
N LEU A 50 1.80 -17.98 -30.08
CA LEU A 50 3.12 -18.33 -30.54
C LEU A 50 3.43 -19.81 -30.41
N GLY A 51 3.08 -20.41 -29.26
CA GLY A 51 3.19 -21.86 -29.05
C GLY A 51 2.36 -22.65 -30.07
N ALA A 52 1.14 -22.17 -30.38
CA ALA A 52 0.30 -22.78 -31.42
C ALA A 52 0.96 -22.69 -32.80
N ILE A 53 1.55 -21.54 -33.14
CA ILE A 53 2.31 -21.37 -34.40
C ILE A 53 3.48 -22.37 -34.48
N LEU A 54 4.26 -22.50 -33.40
CA LEU A 54 5.37 -23.44 -33.34
C LEU A 54 4.92 -24.90 -33.54
N ILE A 55 3.78 -25.29 -32.96
CA ILE A 55 3.17 -26.62 -33.17
C ILE A 55 2.79 -26.82 -34.64
N CYS A 56 2.21 -25.83 -35.29
CA CYS A 56 1.88 -25.88 -36.71
C CYS A 56 3.11 -26.11 -37.62
N PHE A 57 4.26 -25.60 -37.18
CA PHE A 57 5.53 -25.78 -37.89
C PHE A 57 6.31 -27.03 -37.42
N GLN A 58 5.68 -27.92 -36.64
CA GLN A 58 6.28 -29.18 -36.10
C GLN A 58 7.49 -28.96 -35.17
N GLU A 59 7.66 -27.73 -34.64
CA GLU A 59 8.69 -27.37 -33.66
C GLU A 59 8.24 -27.72 -32.24
N TYR A 60 7.98 -28.99 -31.98
CA TYR A 60 7.35 -29.48 -30.73
C TYR A 60 8.19 -29.19 -29.48
N ILE A 61 9.52 -29.27 -29.57
CA ILE A 61 10.41 -29.06 -28.42
C ILE A 61 10.39 -27.59 -28.00
N ASN A 62 10.45 -26.67 -28.95
CA ASN A 62 10.40 -25.24 -28.70
C ASN A 62 9.01 -24.80 -28.21
N ALA A 63 7.94 -25.35 -28.76
CA ALA A 63 6.57 -25.14 -28.32
C ALA A 63 6.35 -25.64 -26.88
N LEU A 64 6.91 -26.84 -26.55
CA LEU A 64 6.82 -27.41 -25.21
C LEU A 64 7.60 -26.54 -24.20
N ALA A 65 8.80 -26.10 -24.56
CA ALA A 65 9.61 -25.23 -23.71
C ALA A 65 8.89 -23.90 -23.39
N ALA A 66 8.36 -23.23 -24.42
CA ALA A 66 7.58 -22.01 -24.27
C ALA A 66 6.34 -22.22 -23.37
N THR A 67 5.58 -23.29 -23.64
CA THR A 67 4.38 -23.64 -22.88
C THR A 67 4.71 -23.99 -21.43
N PHE A 68 5.82 -24.73 -21.20
CA PHE A 68 6.27 -25.06 -19.84
C PHE A 68 6.59 -23.81 -19.02
N VAL A 69 7.29 -22.84 -19.60
CA VAL A 69 7.62 -21.57 -18.93
C VAL A 69 6.34 -20.82 -18.55
N ILE A 70 5.34 -20.76 -19.44
CA ILE A 70 4.05 -20.16 -19.17
C ILE A 70 3.34 -20.90 -18.03
N CYS A 71 3.21 -22.21 -18.14
CA CYS A 71 2.54 -23.03 -17.11
C CYS A 71 3.22 -22.87 -15.74
N LEU A 72 4.55 -22.88 -15.70
CA LEU A 72 5.30 -22.66 -14.47
C LEU A 72 5.04 -21.27 -13.90
N SER A 73 5.12 -20.23 -14.73
CA SER A 73 4.88 -18.84 -14.33
C SER A 73 3.46 -18.63 -13.81
N VAL A 74 2.45 -19.12 -14.54
CA VAL A 74 1.02 -19.07 -14.14
C VAL A 74 0.79 -19.84 -12.84
N THR A 75 1.37 -21.02 -12.71
CA THR A 75 1.23 -21.82 -11.49
C THR A 75 1.83 -21.12 -10.28
N VAL A 76 3.05 -20.60 -10.41
CA VAL A 76 3.73 -19.89 -9.34
C VAL A 76 2.96 -18.63 -8.96
N ALA A 77 2.53 -17.82 -9.94
CA ALA A 77 1.73 -16.62 -9.71
C ALA A 77 0.41 -16.94 -9.00
N THR A 78 -0.32 -17.94 -9.49
CA THR A 78 -1.60 -18.36 -8.91
C THR A 78 -1.44 -18.88 -7.49
N VAL A 79 -0.47 -19.76 -7.23
CA VAL A 79 -0.22 -20.30 -5.88
C VAL A 79 0.13 -19.18 -4.90
N GLN A 80 0.93 -18.22 -5.33
CA GLN A 80 1.33 -17.10 -4.47
C GLN A 80 0.15 -16.14 -4.21
N GLU A 81 -0.64 -15.79 -5.22
CA GLU A 81 -1.82 -14.94 -5.03
C GLU A 81 -2.88 -15.62 -4.16
N VAL A 82 -3.07 -16.95 -4.31
CA VAL A 82 -3.95 -17.75 -3.45
C VAL A 82 -3.45 -17.78 -2.00
N ARG A 83 -2.12 -17.95 -1.79
CA ARG A 83 -1.55 -17.88 -0.43
C ARG A 83 -1.69 -16.49 0.20
N ALA A 84 -1.44 -15.44 -0.58
CA ALA A 84 -1.65 -14.07 -0.14
C ALA A 84 -3.11 -13.82 0.23
N LYS A 85 -4.05 -14.22 -0.64
CA LYS A 85 -5.49 -14.15 -0.38
C LYS A 85 -5.86 -14.85 0.92
N ARG A 86 -5.46 -16.11 1.12
CA ARG A 86 -5.78 -16.87 2.34
C ARG A 86 -5.28 -16.19 3.62
N ARG A 87 -4.11 -15.53 3.59
CA ARG A 87 -3.60 -14.79 4.74
C ARG A 87 -4.39 -13.50 4.97
N LEU A 88 -4.69 -12.75 3.90
CA LEU A 88 -5.52 -11.54 4.00
C LEU A 88 -6.94 -11.88 4.46
N ASP A 89 -7.56 -12.93 3.93
CA ASP A 89 -8.88 -13.38 4.35
C ASP A 89 -8.89 -13.77 5.84
N LYS A 90 -7.83 -14.44 6.33
CA LYS A 90 -7.69 -14.78 7.76
C LYS A 90 -7.56 -13.53 8.64
N ILE A 91 -6.83 -12.52 8.17
CA ILE A 91 -6.69 -11.24 8.88
C ILE A 91 -8.03 -10.48 8.85
N ALA A 92 -8.69 -10.43 7.69
CA ALA A 92 -10.00 -9.79 7.55
C ALA A 92 -11.07 -10.42 8.47
N LEU A 93 -11.02 -11.72 8.70
CA LEU A 93 -11.89 -12.41 9.67
C LEU A 93 -11.70 -11.90 11.11
N LEU A 94 -10.47 -11.55 11.49
CA LEU A 94 -10.18 -11.00 12.83
C LEU A 94 -10.67 -9.55 13.00
N MET A 95 -10.93 -8.86 11.88
CA MET A 95 -11.32 -7.44 11.84
C MET A 95 -12.81 -7.24 11.58
N ARG A 96 -13.61 -8.31 11.47
CA ARG A 96 -15.04 -8.17 11.24
C ARG A 96 -15.70 -7.39 12.37
N PRO A 97 -16.49 -6.36 12.07
CA PRO A 97 -17.24 -5.68 13.10
C PRO A 97 -18.22 -6.65 13.75
N LYS A 98 -18.22 -6.67 15.04
CA LYS A 98 -19.20 -7.39 15.84
C LYS A 98 -20.36 -6.49 16.13
N VAL A 99 -21.52 -7.07 16.34
CA VAL A 99 -22.79 -6.38 16.58
C VAL A 99 -23.43 -6.96 17.81
N THR A 100 -23.92 -6.08 18.68
CA THR A 100 -24.73 -6.51 19.82
C THR A 100 -26.19 -6.68 19.41
N VAL A 101 -26.70 -7.89 19.50
CA VAL A 101 -28.11 -8.22 19.23
C VAL A 101 -28.81 -8.70 20.49
N VAL A 102 -30.13 -8.51 20.50
CA VAL A 102 -30.98 -9.08 21.56
C VAL A 102 -31.60 -10.37 21.03
N ARG A 103 -31.23 -11.50 21.61
CA ARG A 103 -31.82 -12.82 21.33
C ARG A 103 -32.14 -13.55 22.63
N ASN A 104 -33.22 -14.28 22.66
CA ASN A 104 -33.69 -14.96 23.90
C ASN A 104 -33.76 -14.04 25.14
N SER A 105 -34.17 -12.77 24.97
CA SER A 105 -34.24 -11.73 26.01
C SER A 105 -32.87 -11.37 26.63
N ALA A 106 -31.76 -11.68 25.98
CA ALA A 106 -30.42 -11.36 26.43
C ALA A 106 -29.61 -10.69 25.31
N GLU A 107 -28.76 -9.73 25.67
CA GLU A 107 -27.80 -9.14 24.75
C GLU A 107 -26.68 -10.14 24.48
N CYS A 108 -26.34 -10.37 23.18
CA CYS A 108 -25.22 -11.18 22.77
C CYS A 108 -24.48 -10.51 21.61
N GLU A 109 -23.17 -10.68 21.57
CA GLU A 109 -22.30 -10.16 20.53
C GLU A 109 -22.11 -11.21 19.44
N ILE A 110 -22.49 -10.88 18.19
CA ILE A 110 -22.38 -11.76 17.03
C ILE A 110 -21.56 -11.14 15.90
N ASP A 111 -21.07 -11.96 14.98
CA ASP A 111 -20.47 -11.49 13.73
C ASP A 111 -21.54 -10.88 12.81
N GLN A 112 -21.18 -9.83 12.06
CA GLN A 112 -22.10 -9.21 11.11
C GLN A 112 -22.72 -10.20 10.10
N SER A 113 -22.02 -11.30 9.78
CA SER A 113 -22.50 -12.33 8.87
C SER A 113 -23.54 -13.26 9.49
N GLU A 114 -23.75 -13.20 10.81
CA GLU A 114 -24.73 -13.97 11.57
C GLU A 114 -26.04 -13.20 11.82
N ILE A 115 -26.11 -11.94 11.37
CA ILE A 115 -27.31 -11.12 11.45
C ILE A 115 -28.38 -11.75 10.55
N VAL A 116 -29.58 -11.94 11.10
CA VAL A 116 -30.74 -12.44 10.34
C VAL A 116 -31.84 -11.39 10.25
N LYS A 117 -32.78 -11.57 9.36
CA LYS A 117 -33.97 -10.72 9.27
C LYS A 117 -34.74 -10.71 10.59
N ASP A 118 -35.30 -9.55 10.93
CA ASP A 118 -36.04 -9.28 12.18
C ASP A 118 -35.17 -9.36 13.47
N ASP A 119 -33.85 -9.54 13.39
CA ASP A 119 -32.97 -9.36 14.57
C ASP A 119 -33.14 -7.97 15.16
N VAL A 120 -33.02 -7.88 16.46
CA VAL A 120 -33.01 -6.60 17.19
C VAL A 120 -31.57 -6.24 17.52
N ILE A 121 -31.06 -5.18 16.90
CA ILE A 121 -29.69 -4.72 17.07
C ILE A 121 -29.66 -3.52 17.98
N LYS A 122 -28.72 -3.52 18.92
CA LYS A 122 -28.39 -2.40 19.80
C LYS A 122 -27.34 -1.52 19.11
N LEU A 123 -27.63 -0.22 19.03
CA LEU A 123 -26.68 0.81 18.60
C LEU A 123 -26.28 1.65 19.80
N THR A 124 -24.97 1.89 19.94
CA THR A 124 -24.40 2.80 20.94
C THR A 124 -23.50 3.82 20.25
N SER A 125 -23.17 4.89 20.95
CA SER A 125 -22.28 5.95 20.40
C SER A 125 -20.97 5.36 19.86
N GLY A 126 -20.65 5.65 18.61
CA GLY A 126 -19.48 5.15 17.88
C GLY A 126 -19.75 3.94 16.99
N ASP A 127 -20.93 3.31 17.09
CA ASP A 127 -21.29 2.16 16.28
C ASP A 127 -21.77 2.58 14.88
N GLN A 128 -21.46 1.73 13.90
CA GLN A 128 -21.98 1.83 12.55
C GLN A 128 -23.20 0.93 12.39
N ALA A 129 -24.27 1.44 11.81
CA ALA A 129 -25.39 0.61 11.35
C ALA A 129 -24.93 -0.24 10.15
N LEU A 130 -24.89 -1.57 10.32
CA LEU A 130 -24.40 -2.49 9.29
C LEU A 130 -25.50 -2.96 8.33
N VAL A 131 -26.75 -2.87 8.77
CA VAL A 131 -27.96 -3.28 8.03
C VAL A 131 -29.02 -2.21 8.17
N ASP A 132 -30.00 -2.16 7.24
CA ASP A 132 -31.11 -1.23 7.35
C ASP A 132 -32.18 -1.79 8.28
N GLY A 133 -32.83 -0.89 9.00
CA GLY A 133 -33.90 -1.29 9.91
C GLY A 133 -34.81 -0.15 10.35
N SER A 134 -35.70 -0.46 11.26
CA SER A 134 -36.63 0.48 11.88
C SER A 134 -36.39 0.55 13.38
N LEU A 135 -36.27 1.76 13.90
CA LEU A 135 -36.01 1.99 15.34
C LEU A 135 -37.23 1.52 16.17
N ILE A 136 -36.97 0.67 17.15
CA ILE A 136 -38.02 0.15 18.04
C ILE A 136 -38.13 1.01 19.27
N GLU A 137 -36.97 1.27 19.89
CA GLU A 137 -36.86 1.99 21.15
C GLU A 137 -35.55 2.76 21.19
N SER A 138 -35.54 4.00 21.65
CA SER A 138 -34.33 4.74 21.89
C SER A 138 -34.44 5.62 23.12
N GLU A 139 -33.39 5.69 23.90
CA GLU A 139 -33.30 6.66 24.99
C GLU A 139 -32.86 8.04 24.50
N TYR A 140 -32.46 8.22 23.33
CA TYR A 140 -32.00 9.38 22.56
C TYR A 140 -31.01 8.85 21.53
N LEU A 141 -31.27 9.06 20.23
CA LEU A 141 -30.40 8.55 19.19
C LEU A 141 -30.18 9.63 18.11
N GLU A 142 -28.95 10.09 17.97
CA GLU A 142 -28.53 10.94 16.85
C GLU A 142 -27.60 10.15 15.92
N MET A 143 -27.95 10.14 14.64
CA MET A 143 -27.23 9.44 13.59
C MET A 143 -26.57 10.44 12.64
N ASP A 144 -25.31 10.18 12.27
CA ASP A 144 -24.63 10.83 11.16
C ASP A 144 -24.88 10.04 9.87
N GLU A 145 -25.64 10.63 8.98
CA GLU A 145 -25.98 10.09 7.66
C GLU A 145 -25.19 10.76 6.53
N SER A 146 -24.20 11.58 6.85
CA SER A 146 -23.45 12.40 5.88
C SER A 146 -22.74 11.60 4.79
N LEU A 147 -22.34 10.35 5.07
CA LEU A 147 -21.77 9.46 4.08
C LEU A 147 -22.78 8.95 3.06
N LEU A 148 -24.07 9.03 3.39
CA LEU A 148 -25.18 8.58 2.55
C LEU A 148 -25.86 9.74 1.82
N THR A 149 -26.09 10.85 2.53
CA THR A 149 -26.85 12.01 2.04
C THR A 149 -25.96 13.13 1.52
N GLY A 150 -24.71 13.18 1.95
CA GLY A 150 -23.78 14.29 1.70
C GLY A 150 -23.99 15.52 2.62
N GLU A 151 -25.02 15.48 3.48
CA GLU A 151 -25.33 16.58 4.43
C GLU A 151 -24.63 16.34 5.78
N SER A 152 -23.96 17.35 6.31
CA SER A 152 -23.10 17.24 7.51
C SER A 152 -23.86 17.31 8.84
N HIS A 153 -25.17 17.36 8.84
CA HIS A 153 -25.97 17.47 10.07
C HIS A 153 -26.35 16.10 10.63
N THR A 154 -26.24 15.96 11.95
CA THR A 154 -26.76 14.80 12.65
C THR A 154 -28.28 14.80 12.64
N VAL A 155 -28.90 13.64 12.47
CA VAL A 155 -30.34 13.47 12.43
C VAL A 155 -30.78 12.75 13.69
N ARG A 156 -31.65 13.40 14.48
CA ARG A 156 -32.30 12.75 15.63
C ARG A 156 -33.35 11.76 15.18
N LYS A 157 -33.22 10.51 15.59
CA LYS A 157 -34.15 9.42 15.25
C LYS A 157 -35.15 9.22 16.38
N LYS A 158 -36.42 9.08 15.99
CA LYS A 158 -37.58 8.75 16.86
C LYS A 158 -38.02 7.31 16.58
N GLU A 159 -38.86 6.75 17.47
CA GLU A 159 -39.45 5.43 17.27
C GLU A 159 -40.10 5.31 15.88
N ASN A 160 -39.89 4.17 15.24
CA ASN A 160 -40.28 3.84 13.86
C ASN A 160 -39.51 4.57 12.74
N ASP A 161 -38.55 5.44 13.05
CA ASP A 161 -37.69 6.03 12.04
C ASP A 161 -36.75 4.97 11.41
N LYS A 162 -36.39 5.21 10.16
CA LYS A 162 -35.45 4.33 9.45
C LYS A 162 -34.00 4.59 9.87
N ILE A 163 -33.30 3.49 10.15
CA ILE A 163 -31.86 3.44 10.31
C ILE A 163 -31.27 2.87 9.03
N TYR A 164 -30.37 3.58 8.41
CA TYR A 164 -29.74 3.19 7.15
C TYR A 164 -28.36 2.59 7.38
N SER A 165 -28.07 1.49 6.73
CA SER A 165 -26.72 0.91 6.72
C SER A 165 -25.70 1.93 6.22
N GLY A 166 -24.55 2.00 6.88
CA GLY A 166 -23.50 2.97 6.57
C GLY A 166 -23.57 4.27 7.37
N SER A 167 -24.69 4.57 8.07
CA SER A 167 -24.79 5.67 9.03
C SER A 167 -24.10 5.33 10.36
N TYR A 168 -23.74 6.36 11.13
CA TYR A 168 -23.02 6.20 12.41
C TYR A 168 -23.85 6.79 13.57
N CYS A 169 -23.87 6.08 14.68
CA CYS A 169 -24.41 6.61 15.91
C CYS A 169 -23.44 7.61 16.55
N VAL A 170 -23.79 8.89 16.56
CA VAL A 170 -22.98 9.96 17.14
C VAL A 170 -23.17 9.99 18.65
N THR A 171 -24.42 9.93 19.10
CA THR A 171 -24.75 9.93 20.54
C THR A 171 -26.03 9.17 20.80
N GLY A 172 -26.13 8.61 22.00
CA GLY A 172 -27.30 7.89 22.46
C GLY A 172 -27.22 6.38 22.35
N THR A 173 -28.34 5.75 22.66
CA THR A 173 -28.54 4.30 22.56
C THR A 173 -29.91 4.03 21.96
N GLY A 174 -29.98 3.09 21.04
CA GLY A 174 -31.22 2.68 20.42
C GLY A 174 -31.23 1.21 20.02
N TYR A 175 -32.43 0.64 19.94
CA TYR A 175 -32.65 -0.72 19.45
C TYR A 175 -33.47 -0.65 18.17
N TYR A 176 -32.97 -1.24 17.09
CA TYR A 176 -33.65 -1.26 15.80
C TYR A 176 -33.77 -2.68 15.28
N ARG A 177 -34.90 -2.95 14.56
CA ARG A 177 -35.18 -4.25 13.95
C ARG A 177 -34.67 -4.25 12.52
N VAL A 178 -34.02 -5.32 12.12
CA VAL A 178 -33.48 -5.53 10.79
C VAL A 178 -34.60 -5.71 9.76
N ASP A 179 -34.69 -4.78 8.80
CA ASP A 179 -35.65 -4.82 7.70
C ASP A 179 -34.99 -5.29 6.39
N ALA A 180 -33.75 -4.83 6.10
CA ALA A 180 -33.02 -5.20 4.90
C ALA A 180 -31.54 -5.49 5.20
N PHE A 181 -30.98 -6.47 4.53
CA PHE A 181 -29.62 -6.98 4.73
C PHE A 181 -28.93 -7.34 3.42
N GLY A 182 -27.63 -7.52 3.39
CA GLY A 182 -26.83 -7.86 2.23
C GLY A 182 -26.97 -6.81 1.09
N ASP A 183 -27.16 -7.29 -0.13
CA ASP A 183 -27.29 -6.43 -1.31
C ASP A 183 -28.59 -5.59 -1.34
N SER A 184 -29.55 -5.89 -0.46
CA SER A 184 -30.81 -5.14 -0.38
C SER A 184 -30.71 -3.87 0.48
N THR A 185 -29.59 -3.66 1.20
CA THR A 185 -29.38 -2.47 2.05
C THR A 185 -29.24 -1.20 1.22
N PHE A 186 -29.53 -0.07 1.85
CA PHE A 186 -29.42 1.26 1.22
C PHE A 186 -27.97 1.55 0.77
N ALA A 187 -27.01 1.28 1.64
CA ALA A 187 -25.58 1.43 1.32
C ALA A 187 -25.18 0.55 0.12
N SER A 188 -25.59 -0.71 0.08
CA SER A 188 -25.30 -1.61 -1.05
C SER A 188 -25.92 -1.14 -2.36
N LYS A 189 -27.15 -0.63 -2.34
CA LYS A 189 -27.80 -0.04 -3.53
C LYS A 189 -27.09 1.21 -4.02
N MET A 190 -26.68 2.13 -3.12
CA MET A 190 -25.87 3.29 -3.48
C MET A 190 -24.51 2.89 -4.04
N LEU A 191 -23.82 1.95 -3.40
CA LEU A 191 -22.54 1.43 -3.85
C LEU A 191 -22.66 0.68 -5.18
N SER A 192 -23.76 -0.02 -5.45
CA SER A 192 -23.96 -0.73 -6.73
C SER A 192 -24.13 0.24 -7.92
N SER A 193 -24.74 1.41 -7.71
CA SER A 193 -24.78 2.49 -8.70
C SER A 193 -23.44 3.21 -8.83
N ALA A 194 -22.59 3.19 -7.79
CA ALA A 194 -21.24 3.77 -7.77
C ALA A 194 -20.13 2.73 -8.06
N ARG A 195 -20.46 1.49 -8.40
CA ARG A 195 -19.55 0.33 -8.57
C ARG A 195 -18.51 0.43 -9.70
N GLN A 196 -18.24 1.63 -10.22
CA GLN A 196 -17.06 1.90 -11.03
C GLN A 196 -15.92 2.55 -10.24
N PHE A 197 -15.79 2.27 -8.96
CA PHE A 197 -14.57 2.65 -8.23
C PHE A 197 -13.40 1.85 -8.78
N LYS A 198 -12.75 2.38 -9.83
CA LYS A 198 -11.44 1.93 -10.26
C LYS A 198 -10.48 2.09 -9.07
N LYS A 199 -9.97 0.98 -8.52
CA LYS A 199 -8.90 1.05 -7.51
C LYS A 199 -7.80 1.93 -8.07
N LYS A 200 -7.51 3.08 -7.44
CA LYS A 200 -6.38 3.94 -7.82
C LYS A 200 -5.11 3.10 -7.71
N LYS A 201 -4.37 3.01 -8.81
CA LYS A 201 -3.07 2.32 -8.84
C LYS A 201 -2.07 3.16 -8.05
N THR A 202 -1.14 2.50 -7.35
CA THR A 202 -0.03 3.23 -6.70
C THR A 202 0.93 3.82 -7.74
N PRO A 203 1.69 4.87 -7.41
CA PRO A 203 2.73 5.40 -8.30
C PRO A 203 3.65 4.31 -8.85
N LEU A 204 4.13 3.40 -8.02
CA LEU A 204 4.99 2.28 -8.42
C LEU A 204 4.29 1.33 -9.40
N GLN A 205 2.99 1.03 -9.19
CA GLN A 205 2.22 0.20 -10.10
C GLN A 205 2.04 0.89 -11.48
N ILE A 206 1.84 2.21 -11.48
CA ILE A 206 1.77 3.00 -12.72
C ILE A 206 3.13 2.97 -13.43
N GLU A 207 4.20 3.25 -12.71
CA GLU A 207 5.56 3.27 -13.25
C GLU A 207 5.99 1.90 -13.81
N THR A 208 5.74 0.82 -13.07
CA THR A 208 6.08 -0.54 -13.52
C THR A 208 5.23 -0.99 -14.71
N THR A 209 3.96 -0.59 -14.76
CA THR A 209 3.11 -0.85 -15.92
C THR A 209 3.64 -0.12 -17.15
N ALA A 210 4.02 1.15 -17.01
CA ALA A 210 4.61 1.95 -18.11
C ALA A 210 5.92 1.35 -18.65
N VAL A 211 6.80 0.85 -17.75
CA VAL A 211 8.02 0.13 -18.18
C VAL A 211 7.68 -1.12 -18.96
N THR A 212 6.74 -1.90 -18.47
CA THR A 212 6.33 -3.16 -19.12
C THR A 212 5.74 -2.88 -20.51
N GLU A 213 4.87 -1.88 -20.63
CA GLU A 213 4.30 -1.46 -21.92
C GLU A 213 5.37 -0.97 -22.89
N LEU A 214 6.34 -0.16 -22.42
CA LEU A 214 7.47 0.28 -23.23
C LEU A 214 8.28 -0.91 -23.77
N LEU A 215 8.59 -1.88 -22.93
CA LEU A 215 9.36 -3.06 -23.33
C LEU A 215 8.57 -3.95 -24.31
N ILE A 216 7.25 -4.08 -24.16
CA ILE A 216 6.40 -4.77 -25.12
C ILE A 216 6.42 -4.06 -26.48
N ILE A 217 6.31 -2.73 -26.51
CA ILE A 217 6.38 -1.95 -27.76
C ILE A 217 7.73 -2.14 -28.43
N VAL A 218 8.82 -2.06 -27.67
CA VAL A 218 10.19 -2.32 -28.20
C VAL A 218 10.28 -3.73 -28.77
N SER A 219 9.76 -4.74 -28.08
CA SER A 219 9.76 -6.14 -28.55
C SER A 219 9.00 -6.29 -29.88
N ILE A 220 7.83 -5.67 -30.01
CA ILE A 220 7.03 -5.71 -31.23
C ILE A 220 7.76 -5.03 -32.39
N ILE A 221 8.38 -3.87 -32.15
CA ILE A 221 9.17 -3.16 -33.15
C ILE A 221 10.31 -4.04 -33.65
N PHE A 222 11.04 -4.68 -32.73
CA PHE A 222 12.13 -5.60 -33.11
C PHE A 222 11.63 -6.81 -33.91
N MET A 223 10.52 -7.41 -33.49
CA MET A 223 9.90 -8.54 -34.18
C MET A 223 9.54 -8.15 -35.64
N VAL A 224 8.86 -7.02 -35.82
CA VAL A 224 8.48 -6.53 -37.17
C VAL A 224 9.70 -6.23 -37.99
N LEU A 225 10.73 -5.57 -37.45
CA LEU A 225 11.96 -5.25 -38.14
C LEU A 225 12.70 -6.51 -38.59
N MET A 226 12.78 -7.54 -37.73
CA MET A 226 13.39 -8.83 -38.06
C MET A 226 12.62 -9.54 -39.18
N ILE A 227 11.30 -9.53 -39.16
CA ILE A 227 10.48 -10.10 -40.25
C ILE A 227 10.74 -9.36 -41.57
N ILE A 228 10.74 -8.03 -41.55
CA ILE A 228 10.97 -7.22 -42.76
C ILE A 228 12.34 -7.51 -43.36
N ILE A 229 13.40 -7.58 -42.53
CA ILE A 229 14.77 -7.85 -43.01
C ILE A 229 14.83 -9.24 -43.64
N ASN A 230 14.21 -10.26 -43.01
CA ASN A 230 14.20 -11.61 -43.57
C ASN A 230 13.41 -11.69 -44.89
N LEU A 231 12.25 -11.00 -44.97
CA LEU A 231 11.47 -10.93 -46.22
C LEU A 231 12.24 -10.26 -47.36
N ILE A 232 13.07 -9.24 -47.08
CA ILE A 232 13.88 -8.54 -48.08
C ILE A 232 15.03 -9.42 -48.59
N LYS A 233 15.60 -10.28 -47.72
CA LYS A 233 16.84 -11.02 -48.04
C LYS A 233 16.63 -12.44 -48.51
N HIS A 234 15.63 -13.14 -48.05
CA HIS A 234 15.39 -14.56 -48.35
C HIS A 234 13.91 -14.87 -48.47
N PHE A 235 13.48 -15.22 -49.67
CA PHE A 235 12.09 -15.68 -49.95
C PHE A 235 11.93 -17.20 -49.73
N ASP A 236 12.74 -17.81 -48.88
CA ASP A 236 12.67 -19.24 -48.60
C ASP A 236 11.79 -19.54 -47.37
N SER A 237 10.81 -20.40 -47.56
CA SER A 237 9.83 -20.77 -46.53
C SER A 237 10.46 -21.44 -45.31
N SER A 238 11.58 -22.15 -45.46
CA SER A 238 12.29 -22.81 -44.33
C SER A 238 12.97 -21.78 -43.43
N VAL A 239 13.46 -20.69 -43.98
CA VAL A 239 14.06 -19.56 -43.25
C VAL A 239 13.00 -18.75 -42.50
N LEU A 240 11.79 -18.65 -43.05
CA LEU A 240 10.69 -17.94 -42.39
C LEU A 240 10.28 -18.61 -41.06
N VAL A 241 10.19 -19.96 -41.02
CA VAL A 241 9.87 -20.71 -39.81
C VAL A 241 10.92 -20.46 -38.71
N THR A 242 12.20 -20.64 -39.05
CA THR A 242 13.30 -20.43 -38.13
C THR A 242 13.30 -18.98 -37.59
N THR A 243 12.96 -18.02 -38.42
CA THR A 243 12.87 -16.61 -38.06
C THR A 243 11.71 -16.36 -37.08
N ILE A 244 10.55 -16.98 -37.33
CA ILE A 244 9.41 -16.84 -36.41
C ILE A 244 9.76 -17.44 -35.04
N VAL A 245 10.37 -18.62 -35.00
CA VAL A 245 10.81 -19.28 -33.76
C VAL A 245 11.82 -18.39 -33.01
N ASN A 246 12.79 -17.86 -33.70
CA ASN A 246 13.83 -17.01 -33.14
C ASN A 246 13.26 -15.70 -32.57
N ASN A 247 12.36 -15.06 -33.29
CA ASN A 247 11.66 -13.87 -32.84
C ASN A 247 10.77 -14.14 -31.63
N ALA A 248 10.20 -15.33 -31.56
CA ALA A 248 9.43 -15.76 -30.41
C ALA A 248 10.23 -15.76 -29.11
N VAL A 249 11.41 -16.33 -29.14
CA VAL A 249 12.34 -16.36 -28.00
C VAL A 249 12.75 -14.95 -27.60
N ILE A 250 13.02 -14.06 -28.57
CA ILE A 250 13.38 -12.67 -28.31
C ILE A 250 12.23 -11.95 -27.58
N VAL A 251 10.99 -12.11 -28.03
CA VAL A 251 9.83 -11.49 -27.39
C VAL A 251 9.62 -12.03 -25.95
N LEU A 252 9.80 -13.33 -25.77
CA LEU A 252 9.74 -14.00 -24.46
C LEU A 252 10.75 -13.41 -23.47
N ASP A 253 11.96 -13.12 -23.94
CA ASP A 253 13.03 -12.69 -23.06
C ASP A 253 13.00 -11.19 -22.73
N ILE A 254 12.44 -10.35 -23.59
CA ILE A 254 12.36 -8.91 -23.33
C ILE A 254 11.25 -8.56 -22.32
N VAL A 255 10.18 -9.35 -22.19
CA VAL A 255 9.07 -9.01 -21.31
C VAL A 255 9.33 -9.49 -19.88
N PRO A 256 9.25 -8.59 -18.87
CA PRO A 256 9.56 -8.91 -17.49
C PRO A 256 8.38 -9.58 -16.74
N ILE A 257 8.03 -10.82 -17.12
CA ILE A 257 6.85 -11.54 -16.58
C ILE A 257 6.89 -11.67 -15.05
N ALA A 258 8.05 -12.04 -14.52
CA ALA A 258 8.23 -12.28 -13.09
C ALA A 258 8.28 -10.99 -12.24
N LEU A 259 8.41 -9.82 -12.85
CA LEU A 259 8.53 -8.55 -12.12
C LEU A 259 7.27 -8.22 -11.31
N LEU A 260 6.10 -8.32 -11.95
CA LEU A 260 4.82 -8.05 -11.26
C LEU A 260 4.60 -9.02 -10.09
N LEU A 261 5.01 -10.27 -10.27
CA LEU A 261 4.96 -11.28 -9.23
C LEU A 261 5.85 -10.92 -8.04
N LEU A 262 7.07 -10.47 -8.28
CA LEU A 262 7.99 -10.08 -7.22
C LEU A 262 7.51 -8.86 -6.43
N ILE A 263 6.83 -7.92 -7.09
CA ILE A 263 6.19 -6.78 -6.44
C ILE A 263 5.10 -7.27 -5.45
N VAL A 264 4.25 -8.20 -5.88
CA VAL A 264 3.23 -8.79 -5.00
C VAL A 264 3.86 -9.52 -3.82
N ILE A 265 4.94 -10.26 -4.05
CA ILE A 265 5.69 -10.93 -2.98
C ILE A 265 6.29 -9.91 -2.00
N ALA A 266 6.87 -8.83 -2.50
CA ALA A 266 7.44 -7.78 -1.66
C ALA A 266 6.38 -7.15 -0.75
N TYR A 267 5.21 -6.81 -1.28
CA TYR A 267 4.09 -6.31 -0.47
C TYR A 267 3.62 -7.33 0.57
N MET A 268 3.53 -8.61 0.19
CA MET A 268 3.11 -9.65 1.12
C MET A 268 4.12 -9.86 2.26
N VAL A 269 5.42 -9.89 1.97
CA VAL A 269 6.48 -10.00 2.98
C VAL A 269 6.44 -8.80 3.92
N SER A 270 6.25 -7.60 3.37
CA SER A 270 6.13 -6.38 4.16
C SER A 270 4.87 -6.37 5.04
N ALA A 271 3.73 -6.82 4.52
CA ALA A 271 2.49 -6.92 5.30
C ALA A 271 2.65 -7.86 6.51
N VAL A 272 3.32 -9.00 6.32
CA VAL A 272 3.61 -9.91 7.43
C VAL A 272 4.51 -9.26 8.48
N ARG A 273 5.58 -8.59 8.05
CA ARG A 273 6.50 -7.89 8.98
C ARG A 273 5.83 -6.73 9.71
N MET A 274 4.94 -5.99 9.05
CA MET A 274 4.14 -4.94 9.69
C MET A 274 3.18 -5.52 10.72
N ALA A 275 2.53 -6.63 10.43
CA ALA A 275 1.67 -7.33 11.40
C ALA A 275 2.46 -7.79 12.64
N ASP A 276 3.68 -8.30 12.45
CA ASP A 276 4.58 -8.68 13.55
C ASP A 276 4.99 -7.46 14.42
N THR A 277 5.00 -6.25 13.86
CA THR A 277 5.26 -5.01 14.60
C THR A 277 4.03 -4.40 15.24
N GLY A 278 2.84 -4.99 15.06
CA GLY A 278 1.59 -4.50 15.59
C GLY A 278 0.82 -3.53 14.68
N VAL A 279 1.13 -3.49 13.39
CA VAL A 279 0.39 -2.72 12.38
C VAL A 279 -0.34 -3.66 11.43
N LEU A 280 -1.65 -3.62 11.47
CA LEU A 280 -2.50 -4.41 10.59
C LEU A 280 -2.87 -3.60 9.34
N LEU A 281 -2.55 -4.16 8.18
CA LEU A 281 -2.84 -3.55 6.88
C LEU A 281 -4.22 -3.98 6.38
N GLN A 282 -5.07 -3.02 6.04
CA GLN A 282 -6.31 -3.27 5.32
C GLN A 282 -6.13 -3.13 3.80
N ASN A 283 -5.19 -2.27 3.39
CA ASN A 283 -4.88 -2.04 1.99
C ASN A 283 -3.38 -2.20 1.74
N SER A 284 -3.00 -3.09 0.83
CA SER A 284 -1.58 -3.34 0.48
C SER A 284 -0.89 -2.12 -0.16
N ASN A 285 -1.66 -1.23 -0.80
CA ASN A 285 -1.12 -0.03 -1.44
C ASN A 285 -0.59 0.98 -0.41
N SER A 286 -1.10 0.93 0.80
CA SER A 286 -0.71 1.85 1.88
C SER A 286 0.73 1.65 2.36
N ILE A 287 1.35 0.49 2.06
CA ILE A 287 2.78 0.24 2.33
C ILE A 287 3.65 1.22 1.55
N GLU A 288 3.33 1.40 0.28
CA GLU A 288 4.03 2.34 -0.59
C GLU A 288 3.72 3.78 -0.19
N ALA A 289 2.43 4.10 -0.01
CA ALA A 289 1.99 5.43 0.39
C ALA A 289 2.69 5.87 1.69
N LEU A 290 2.80 4.97 2.67
CA LEU A 290 3.49 5.23 3.94
C LEU A 290 4.96 5.62 3.74
N SER A 291 5.66 5.04 2.77
CA SER A 291 7.06 5.35 2.50
C SER A 291 7.30 6.76 1.97
N HIS A 292 6.26 7.38 1.40
CA HIS A 292 6.28 8.74 0.85
C HIS A 292 5.75 9.79 1.82
N VAL A 293 5.17 9.39 2.96
CA VAL A 293 4.61 10.32 3.96
C VAL A 293 5.69 11.31 4.41
N ASN A 294 5.34 12.59 4.33
CA ASN A 294 6.17 13.69 4.80
C ASN A 294 5.45 14.59 5.82
N VAL A 295 4.13 14.42 5.96
CA VAL A 295 3.32 15.08 6.99
C VAL A 295 2.50 14.05 7.74
N VAL A 296 2.59 14.06 9.07
CA VAL A 296 1.78 13.22 9.95
C VAL A 296 0.79 14.13 10.68
N CYS A 297 -0.48 14.03 10.30
CA CYS A 297 -1.60 14.63 11.01
C CYS A 297 -2.11 13.65 12.05
N MET A 298 -2.35 14.10 13.27
CA MET A 298 -2.83 13.23 14.33
C MET A 298 -3.86 13.93 15.21
N ASP A 299 -4.89 13.19 15.62
CA ASP A 299 -5.76 13.67 16.71
C ASP A 299 -4.98 13.59 18.03
N LYS A 300 -5.31 14.48 18.96
CA LYS A 300 -4.75 14.49 20.32
C LYS A 300 -5.21 13.27 21.09
N THR A 301 -6.54 13.12 21.17
CA THR A 301 -7.22 12.17 22.05
C THR A 301 -7.05 10.73 21.52
N GLY A 302 -6.69 9.80 22.43
CA GLY A 302 -6.45 8.42 22.02
C GLY A 302 -5.13 8.17 21.29
N THR A 303 -4.58 9.17 20.57
CA THR A 303 -3.32 9.05 19.81
C THR A 303 -2.11 9.49 20.65
N ILE A 304 -2.04 10.76 21.02
CA ILE A 304 -0.98 11.30 21.90
C ILE A 304 -1.24 10.87 23.34
N THR A 305 -2.52 10.78 23.73
CA THR A 305 -2.96 10.36 25.05
C THR A 305 -3.43 8.91 25.06
N THR A 306 -3.49 8.30 26.27
CA THR A 306 -3.97 6.92 26.44
C THR A 306 -5.50 6.81 26.41
N ASN A 307 -6.17 7.94 26.24
CA ASN A 307 -7.64 8.03 26.34
C ASN A 307 -8.19 7.67 27.72
N LYS A 308 -7.34 7.69 28.78
CA LYS A 308 -7.72 7.58 30.18
C LYS A 308 -7.79 8.95 30.79
N LEU A 309 -9.00 9.31 31.21
CA LEU A 309 -9.27 10.56 31.88
C LEU A 309 -9.21 10.37 33.40
N ASN A 310 -8.44 11.21 34.07
CA ASN A 310 -8.31 11.18 35.52
C ASN A 310 -8.74 12.52 36.10
N PHE A 311 -9.54 12.47 37.16
CA PHE A 311 -9.84 13.66 37.98
C PHE A 311 -8.54 14.16 38.60
N ARG A 312 -8.28 15.47 38.47
CA ARG A 312 -7.05 16.10 38.99
C ARG A 312 -7.34 16.97 40.19
N GLU A 313 -8.13 18.01 40.03
CA GLU A 313 -8.54 18.90 41.10
C GLU A 313 -9.87 19.58 40.79
N GLU A 314 -10.47 20.22 41.78
CA GLU A 314 -11.73 20.93 41.68
C GLU A 314 -11.62 22.24 42.47
N ILE A 315 -12.10 23.34 41.88
CA ILE A 315 -12.35 24.59 42.60
C ILE A 315 -13.84 24.74 42.79
N THR A 316 -14.29 24.67 44.07
CA THR A 316 -15.70 24.76 44.50
C THR A 316 -16.09 26.20 44.78
N TYR A 317 -17.28 26.58 44.35
CA TYR A 317 -17.89 27.92 44.63
C TYR A 317 -19.15 27.82 45.51
N SER A 318 -19.55 26.60 45.90
CA SER A 318 -20.66 26.33 46.76
C SER A 318 -20.34 25.12 47.64
N ASP A 319 -20.85 25.09 48.88
CA ASP A 319 -20.71 23.95 49.80
C ASP A 319 -21.43 22.69 49.28
N GLU A 320 -22.37 22.86 48.33
CA GLU A 320 -23.14 21.75 47.73
C GLU A 320 -22.50 21.23 46.45
N ALA A 321 -21.34 21.73 46.04
CA ALA A 321 -20.71 21.44 44.76
C ALA A 321 -20.44 19.94 44.54
N ASP A 322 -19.85 19.28 45.54
CA ASP A 322 -19.54 17.84 45.47
C ASP A 322 -20.78 16.99 45.26
N GLU A 323 -21.88 17.34 46.01
CA GLU A 323 -23.14 16.61 45.93
C GLU A 323 -23.83 16.83 44.58
N ILE A 324 -23.88 18.07 44.10
CA ILE A 324 -24.44 18.42 42.79
C ILE A 324 -23.65 17.74 41.65
N THR A 325 -22.32 17.73 41.71
CA THR A 325 -21.47 17.04 40.74
C THR A 325 -21.71 15.53 40.76
N LYS A 326 -21.86 14.92 41.96
CA LYS A 326 -22.20 13.52 42.12
C LYS A 326 -23.56 13.19 41.51
N LEU A 327 -24.58 14.00 41.76
CA LEU A 327 -25.91 13.84 41.17
C LEU A 327 -25.87 13.92 39.65
N PHE A 328 -25.20 14.91 39.11
CA PHE A 328 -25.01 15.06 37.66
C PHE A 328 -24.37 13.81 37.03
N ALA A 329 -23.23 13.38 37.58
CA ALA A 329 -22.49 12.26 37.06
C ALA A 329 -23.26 10.94 37.04
N ASN A 330 -24.12 10.73 38.02
CA ASN A 330 -24.91 9.50 38.14
C ASN A 330 -26.27 9.57 37.43
N ALA A 331 -26.85 10.76 37.25
CA ALA A 331 -28.15 10.95 36.61
C ALA A 331 -28.04 10.98 35.07
N THR A 332 -26.87 11.38 34.50
CA THR A 332 -26.74 11.45 33.07
C THR A 332 -26.71 10.06 32.41
N GLY A 333 -27.55 9.86 31.41
CA GLY A 333 -27.55 8.66 30.55
C GLY A 333 -26.34 8.60 29.57
N SER A 334 -25.64 9.71 29.41
CA SER A 334 -24.44 9.80 28.54
C SER A 334 -23.21 9.27 29.25
N ARG A 335 -23.11 7.96 29.44
CA ARG A 335 -21.89 7.32 29.98
C ARG A 335 -20.71 7.56 29.01
N ASN A 336 -19.79 8.39 29.45
CA ASN A 336 -18.52 8.63 28.76
C ASN A 336 -17.38 8.71 29.78
N ARG A 337 -16.12 8.69 29.26
CA ARG A 337 -14.93 8.65 30.12
C ARG A 337 -14.82 9.81 31.11
N THR A 338 -15.36 10.98 30.78
CA THR A 338 -15.43 12.14 31.67
C THR A 338 -16.35 11.82 32.87
N ILE A 339 -17.53 11.30 32.59
CA ILE A 339 -18.49 10.89 33.59
C ILE A 339 -17.94 9.76 34.47
N ASP A 340 -17.26 8.77 33.87
CA ASP A 340 -16.62 7.68 34.63
C ASP A 340 -15.53 8.21 35.59
N ALA A 341 -14.76 9.22 35.17
CA ALA A 341 -13.74 9.87 36.00
C ALA A 341 -14.40 10.61 37.16
N LEU A 342 -15.57 11.26 36.96
CA LEU A 342 -16.33 11.94 38.01
C LEU A 342 -16.95 10.89 38.98
N ILE A 343 -17.56 9.83 38.49
CA ILE A 343 -18.15 8.77 39.32
C ILE A 343 -17.07 8.12 40.18
N LYS A 344 -15.91 7.83 39.61
CA LYS A 344 -14.76 7.27 40.34
C LYS A 344 -14.32 8.16 41.52
N LYS A 345 -14.43 9.48 41.35
CA LYS A 345 -14.05 10.48 42.39
C LYS A 345 -15.14 10.68 43.41
N PHE A 346 -16.39 10.97 42.96
CA PHE A 346 -17.50 11.40 43.83
C PHE A 346 -18.38 10.24 44.34
N GLY A 347 -18.21 9.03 43.74
CA GLY A 347 -18.95 7.84 44.15
C GLY A 347 -20.23 7.63 43.35
N GLU A 348 -20.75 6.43 43.45
CA GLU A 348 -22.02 6.03 42.83
C GLU A 348 -23.21 6.38 43.71
N VAL A 349 -24.33 6.72 43.06
CA VAL A 349 -25.64 6.90 43.67
C VAL A 349 -26.70 6.48 42.66
N ASP A 350 -27.72 5.79 43.11
CA ASP A 350 -28.84 5.40 42.27
C ASP A 350 -29.84 6.56 42.16
N ILE A 351 -29.87 7.23 41.02
CA ILE A 351 -30.75 8.36 40.76
C ILE A 351 -31.17 8.31 39.29
N MET A 352 -32.45 8.54 39.04
CA MET A 352 -32.98 8.69 37.70
C MET A 352 -33.25 10.16 37.39
N PRO A 353 -32.83 10.65 36.19
CA PRO A 353 -33.18 12.01 35.78
C PRO A 353 -34.68 12.10 35.48
N ILE A 354 -35.25 13.29 35.75
CA ILE A 354 -36.59 13.65 35.30
C ILE A 354 -36.59 13.95 33.80
N ASP A 355 -35.52 14.64 33.36
CA ASP A 355 -35.28 14.98 31.94
C ASP A 355 -33.77 15.18 31.72
N GLU A 356 -33.30 15.10 30.47
CA GLU A 356 -31.87 15.17 30.14
C GLU A 356 -31.62 15.85 28.79
N ILE A 357 -30.62 16.72 28.73
CA ILE A 357 -29.97 17.18 27.52
C ILE A 357 -28.63 16.47 27.41
N ARG A 358 -28.50 15.53 26.47
CA ARG A 358 -27.26 14.77 26.29
C ARG A 358 -26.16 15.61 25.61
N PHE A 359 -24.92 15.32 25.94
CA PHE A 359 -23.75 15.97 25.37
C PHE A 359 -23.60 15.66 23.87
N THR A 360 -23.33 16.68 23.05
CA THR A 360 -22.83 16.52 21.68
C THR A 360 -21.61 17.41 21.47
N SER A 361 -20.74 17.02 20.55
CA SER A 361 -19.56 17.83 20.19
C SER A 361 -19.92 19.19 19.61
N GLU A 362 -21.09 19.34 19.05
CA GLU A 362 -21.63 20.59 18.52
C GLU A 362 -22.14 21.49 19.62
N ARG A 363 -22.97 20.95 20.53
CA ARG A 363 -23.53 21.70 21.69
C ARG A 363 -22.51 22.04 22.75
N LYS A 364 -21.53 21.19 23.00
CA LYS A 364 -20.46 21.35 23.99
C LYS A 364 -20.94 21.47 25.43
N PHE A 365 -22.17 21.10 25.74
CA PHE A 365 -22.74 21.00 27.07
C PHE A 365 -23.75 19.86 27.16
N SER A 366 -24.04 19.46 28.41
CA SER A 366 -25.10 18.55 28.76
C SER A 366 -25.81 19.06 30.03
N ALA A 367 -27.05 18.62 30.26
CA ALA A 367 -27.78 18.99 31.45
C ALA A 367 -28.65 17.82 31.90
N VAL A 368 -28.89 17.76 33.23
CA VAL A 368 -29.82 16.78 33.83
C VAL A 368 -30.74 17.50 34.79
N LYS A 369 -32.00 17.11 34.76
CA LYS A 369 -33.02 17.55 35.71
C LYS A 369 -33.26 16.44 36.75
N VAL A 370 -33.01 16.73 38.00
CA VAL A 370 -33.10 15.77 39.09
C VAL A 370 -33.84 16.33 40.28
N MET A 371 -34.35 15.44 41.17
CA MET A 371 -34.88 15.84 42.45
C MET A 371 -33.77 16.02 43.47
N TYR A 372 -33.66 17.21 44.06
CA TYR A 372 -32.70 17.54 45.09
C TYR A 372 -33.42 18.23 46.24
N ASN A 373 -33.30 17.72 47.48
CA ASN A 373 -33.96 18.22 48.67
C ASN A 373 -35.48 18.46 48.49
N GLY A 374 -36.16 17.55 47.77
CA GLY A 374 -37.59 17.62 47.50
C GLY A 374 -38.03 18.67 46.45
N LYS A 375 -37.11 19.28 45.76
CA LYS A 375 -37.36 20.23 44.65
C LYS A 375 -36.65 19.78 43.39
N PRO A 376 -37.23 19.95 42.21
CA PRO A 376 -36.52 19.73 40.96
C PRO A 376 -35.50 20.84 40.74
N ILE A 377 -34.27 20.43 40.37
CA ILE A 377 -33.19 21.33 39.96
C ILE A 377 -32.64 20.85 38.63
N THR A 378 -32.07 21.79 37.84
CA THR A 378 -31.40 21.47 36.58
C THR A 378 -29.90 21.71 36.73
N ILE A 379 -29.07 20.71 36.43
CA ILE A 379 -27.60 20.78 36.53
C ILE A 379 -27.02 20.77 35.13
N TYR A 380 -26.23 21.75 34.82
CA TYR A 380 -25.53 21.93 33.54
C TYR A 380 -24.06 21.61 33.70
N SER A 381 -23.51 20.91 32.70
CA SER A 381 -22.09 20.63 32.62
C SER A 381 -21.61 20.89 31.22
N GLY A 382 -20.55 21.68 31.04
CA GLY A 382 -20.06 21.96 29.68
C GLY A 382 -18.87 22.88 29.61
N ALA A 383 -18.57 23.28 28.36
CA ALA A 383 -17.51 24.23 28.08
C ALA A 383 -17.89 25.65 28.48
N PHE A 384 -16.93 26.38 29.04
CA PHE A 384 -17.13 27.78 29.42
C PHE A 384 -17.65 28.63 28.27
N SER A 385 -17.14 28.45 27.06
CA SER A 385 -17.51 29.23 25.87
C SER A 385 -19.02 29.20 25.57
N VAL A 386 -19.73 28.16 25.99
CA VAL A 386 -21.18 28.03 25.77
C VAL A 386 -21.97 28.46 26.98
N LEU A 387 -21.49 28.17 28.17
CA LEU A 387 -22.21 28.49 29.42
C LEU A 387 -21.95 29.93 29.94
N ALA A 388 -20.87 30.59 29.45
CA ALA A 388 -20.47 31.89 29.92
C ALA A 388 -21.56 33.01 29.91
N PRO A 389 -22.47 33.09 28.92
CA PRO A 389 -23.52 34.11 28.91
C PRO A 389 -24.60 33.89 29.99
N TYR A 390 -24.69 32.65 30.56
CA TYR A 390 -25.79 32.21 31.39
C TYR A 390 -25.42 32.01 32.88
N ILE A 391 -24.12 32.19 33.23
CA ILE A 391 -23.61 31.95 34.58
C ILE A 391 -23.47 33.23 35.42
N ASP A 392 -23.56 33.09 36.72
CA ASP A 392 -23.42 34.18 37.71
C ASP A 392 -21.99 34.61 37.98
N ARG A 393 -20.97 33.77 37.53
CA ARG A 393 -19.53 34.01 37.79
C ARG A 393 -18.70 33.97 36.55
N PRO A 394 -18.62 35.02 35.77
CA PRO A 394 -17.74 35.11 34.58
C PRO A 394 -16.24 35.10 34.94
N ASP A 395 -15.86 35.38 36.21
CA ASP A 395 -14.49 35.31 36.72
C ASP A 395 -13.90 33.90 36.72
N THR A 396 -14.74 32.86 36.63
CA THR A 396 -14.30 31.48 36.45
C THR A 396 -13.48 31.24 35.19
N LYS A 397 -13.51 32.16 34.23
CA LYS A 397 -12.66 32.14 33.03
C LYS A 397 -11.18 32.06 33.36
N ASP A 398 -10.72 32.85 34.33
CA ASP A 398 -9.29 32.85 34.70
C ASP A 398 -8.81 31.49 35.23
N VAL A 399 -9.67 30.80 35.97
CA VAL A 399 -9.40 29.44 36.46
C VAL A 399 -9.35 28.44 35.31
N ILE A 400 -10.32 28.54 34.42
CA ILE A 400 -10.38 27.61 33.23
C ILE A 400 -9.17 27.84 32.33
N ASP A 401 -8.78 29.11 32.07
CA ASP A 401 -7.59 29.45 31.27
C ASP A 401 -6.30 28.95 31.96
N SER A 402 -6.27 29.01 33.32
CA SER A 402 -5.15 28.45 34.09
C SER A 402 -5.05 26.93 33.92
N TYR A 403 -6.18 26.22 34.03
CA TYR A 403 -6.22 24.78 33.83
C TYR A 403 -5.84 24.39 32.39
N ALA A 404 -6.32 25.10 31.39
CA ALA A 404 -5.94 24.88 29.99
C ALA A 404 -4.43 25.06 29.79
N LYS A 405 -3.80 26.08 30.37
CA LYS A 405 -2.34 26.29 30.33
C LYS A 405 -1.55 25.17 31.03
N MET A 406 -2.15 24.47 32.00
CA MET A 406 -1.57 23.28 32.64
C MET A 406 -1.82 21.99 31.87
N GLY A 407 -2.53 22.03 30.75
CA GLY A 407 -2.85 20.88 29.91
C GLY A 407 -4.08 20.10 30.37
N TYR A 408 -4.87 20.63 31.32
CA TYR A 408 -6.05 19.99 31.80
C TYR A 408 -7.29 20.42 31.03
N ARG A 409 -8.22 19.49 30.87
CA ARG A 409 -9.57 19.79 30.37
C ARG A 409 -10.39 20.37 31.52
N ALA A 410 -10.85 21.60 31.38
CA ALA A 410 -11.71 22.22 32.39
C ALA A 410 -13.19 21.93 32.08
N LEU A 411 -13.92 21.46 33.08
CA LEU A 411 -15.35 21.19 33.02
C LEU A 411 -16.05 22.12 34.01
N LEU A 412 -16.99 22.92 33.53
CA LEU A 412 -17.80 23.79 34.38
C LEU A 412 -19.06 23.05 34.78
N ILE A 413 -19.38 23.06 36.08
CA ILE A 413 -20.64 22.56 36.65
C ILE A 413 -21.43 23.76 37.21
N ALA A 414 -22.64 23.92 36.71
CA ALA A 414 -23.56 24.95 37.18
C ALA A 414 -24.96 24.40 37.43
N ALA A 415 -25.68 24.97 38.39
CA ALA A 415 -27.03 24.54 38.73
C ALA A 415 -28.01 25.72 38.60
N GLY A 416 -29.21 25.40 38.13
CA GLY A 416 -30.32 26.36 38.02
C GLY A 416 -31.62 25.84 38.64
N PRO A 417 -32.61 26.74 38.74
CA PRO A 417 -33.94 26.33 39.18
C PRO A 417 -34.62 25.39 38.19
N ASP A 418 -35.77 24.86 38.56
CA ASP A 418 -36.61 24.08 37.65
C ASP A 418 -36.96 24.91 36.38
N CYS A 419 -36.64 24.37 35.23
CA CYS A 419 -36.96 24.96 33.93
C CYS A 419 -37.33 23.84 32.94
N GLU A 420 -38.02 24.23 31.86
CA GLU A 420 -38.18 23.32 30.70
C GLU A 420 -36.84 23.22 29.98
N MET A 421 -36.41 21.96 29.72
CA MET A 421 -35.09 21.71 29.13
C MET A 421 -35.08 21.86 27.60
N TYR A 422 -36.28 21.77 27.00
CA TYR A 422 -36.45 21.95 25.55
C TYR A 422 -37.57 22.91 25.21
N SER A 423 -37.38 23.78 24.20
CA SER A 423 -38.41 24.62 23.60
C SER A 423 -38.34 24.44 22.08
N ASN A 424 -39.43 23.99 21.46
CA ASN A 424 -39.48 23.65 20.02
C ASN A 424 -38.44 22.67 19.59
N ASP A 425 -38.17 21.65 20.35
CA ASP A 425 -37.11 20.65 20.16
C ASP A 425 -35.67 21.20 20.27
N GLU A 426 -35.48 22.47 20.62
CA GLU A 426 -34.17 23.07 20.90
C GLU A 426 -33.86 23.09 22.38
N PRO A 427 -32.61 22.78 22.81
CA PRO A 427 -32.23 22.80 24.22
C PRO A 427 -32.20 24.23 24.77
N VAL A 428 -32.72 24.41 25.98
CA VAL A 428 -32.78 25.73 26.63
C VAL A 428 -31.78 25.83 27.76
N ILE A 429 -31.06 26.95 27.84
CA ILE A 429 -30.19 27.30 28.98
C ILE A 429 -30.80 28.52 29.68
N PRO A 430 -31.22 28.40 30.96
CA PRO A 430 -31.76 29.53 31.69
C PRO A 430 -30.67 30.54 32.06
N GLU A 431 -31.05 31.80 32.20
CA GLU A 431 -30.15 32.83 32.68
C GLU A 431 -29.84 32.69 34.18
N ASN A 432 -28.69 33.23 34.63
CA ASN A 432 -28.25 33.25 36.02
C ASN A 432 -28.07 31.86 36.66
N LEU A 433 -27.47 30.93 35.94
CA LEU A 433 -27.00 29.66 36.48
C LEU A 433 -25.96 29.93 37.59
N LYS A 434 -26.15 29.29 38.76
CA LYS A 434 -25.18 29.36 39.85
C LYS A 434 -24.02 28.43 39.55
N VAL A 435 -22.80 28.94 39.43
CA VAL A 435 -21.61 28.11 39.29
C VAL A 435 -21.38 27.32 40.59
N MET A 436 -21.30 26.01 40.48
CA MET A 436 -21.02 25.09 41.59
C MET A 436 -19.53 24.82 41.69
N SER A 437 -18.92 24.34 40.60
CA SER A 437 -17.49 24.05 40.56
C SER A 437 -16.90 24.14 39.15
N VAL A 438 -15.57 24.24 39.09
CA VAL A 438 -14.75 24.03 37.94
C VAL A 438 -13.82 22.87 38.20
N ILE A 439 -13.93 21.83 37.38
CA ILE A 439 -13.23 20.56 37.55
C ILE A 439 -12.14 20.45 36.52
N ALA A 440 -10.92 20.14 36.94
CA ALA A 440 -9.77 19.80 36.09
C ALA A 440 -9.68 18.31 35.86
N ILE A 441 -9.69 17.90 34.61
CA ILE A 441 -9.54 16.50 34.18
C ILE A 441 -8.25 16.40 33.35
N GLU A 442 -7.38 15.49 33.77
CA GLU A 442 -6.13 15.19 33.11
C GLU A 442 -6.32 14.06 32.10
N ASP A 443 -5.84 14.28 30.88
CA ASP A 443 -5.74 13.23 29.85
C ASP A 443 -4.33 12.65 29.87
N GLU A 444 -4.20 11.38 30.23
CA GLU A 444 -2.92 10.72 30.43
C GLU A 444 -2.12 10.64 29.14
N VAL A 445 -0.94 11.28 29.08
CA VAL A 445 -0.05 11.24 27.93
C VAL A 445 0.63 9.88 27.83
N ARG A 446 0.74 9.33 26.61
CA ARG A 446 1.45 8.05 26.38
C ARG A 446 2.94 8.18 26.70
N SER A 447 3.47 7.18 27.38
CA SER A 447 4.87 7.14 27.77
C SER A 447 5.83 7.06 26.58
N ASP A 448 5.40 6.46 25.46
CA ASP A 448 6.18 6.31 24.22
C ASP A 448 5.98 7.46 23.22
N CYS A 449 5.15 8.46 23.54
CA CYS A 449 4.82 9.57 22.66
C CYS A 449 6.06 10.35 22.23
N ARG A 450 6.92 10.75 23.16
CA ARG A 450 8.13 11.54 22.89
C ARG A 450 9.08 10.82 21.94
N GLU A 451 9.37 9.54 22.23
CA GLU A 451 10.26 8.73 21.40
C GLU A 451 9.71 8.56 20.00
N THR A 452 8.42 8.26 19.87
CA THR A 452 7.74 8.08 18.59
C THR A 452 7.78 9.36 17.74
N ILE A 453 7.48 10.51 18.34
CA ILE A 453 7.51 11.80 17.65
C ILE A 453 8.94 12.18 17.25
N SER A 454 9.94 11.94 18.11
CA SER A 454 11.34 12.18 17.75
C SER A 454 11.75 11.39 16.51
N VAL A 455 11.33 10.12 16.39
CA VAL A 455 11.63 9.31 15.19
C VAL A 455 10.99 9.90 13.93
N PHE A 456 9.79 10.48 14.01
CA PHE A 456 9.21 11.16 12.85
C PHE A 456 10.00 12.40 12.46
N LEU A 457 10.37 13.24 13.42
CA LEU A 457 11.17 14.44 13.16
C LEU A 457 12.58 14.10 12.62
N ASP A 458 13.22 13.07 13.14
CA ASP A 458 14.52 12.57 12.65
C ASP A 458 14.44 12.03 11.22
N ASN A 459 13.24 11.70 10.73
CA ASN A 459 12.98 11.30 9.35
C ASN A 459 12.46 12.44 8.47
N ASP A 460 12.70 13.71 8.83
CA ASP A 460 12.28 14.92 8.11
C ASP A 460 10.74 15.02 7.92
N MET A 461 9.94 14.46 8.85
CA MET A 461 8.48 14.54 8.79
C MET A 461 7.97 15.74 9.57
N GLU A 462 7.01 16.42 8.98
CA GLU A 462 6.25 17.50 9.62
C GLU A 462 5.11 16.88 10.45
N ILE A 463 4.94 17.37 11.68
CA ILE A 463 3.86 16.92 12.55
C ILE A 463 2.82 18.02 12.71
N LYS A 464 1.57 17.64 12.52
CA LYS A 464 0.41 18.51 12.75
C LYS A 464 -0.56 17.83 13.70
N VAL A 465 -0.88 18.49 14.81
CA VAL A 465 -1.88 17.98 15.76
C VAL A 465 -3.18 18.74 15.57
N ILE A 466 -4.26 17.98 15.37
CA ILE A 466 -5.58 18.53 15.04
C ILE A 466 -6.56 18.01 16.09
N SER A 467 -7.05 18.88 16.94
CA SER A 467 -7.89 18.51 18.10
C SER A 467 -9.17 19.36 18.20
N GLY A 468 -10.22 18.78 18.73
CA GLY A 468 -11.42 19.49 19.15
C GLY A 468 -11.24 20.27 20.47
N ASP A 469 -10.16 20.02 21.21
CA ASP A 469 -9.87 20.67 22.48
C ASP A 469 -9.29 22.09 22.29
N ASP A 470 -9.22 22.84 23.39
CA ASP A 470 -8.67 24.18 23.41
C ASP A 470 -7.19 24.18 22.94
N PRO A 471 -6.77 25.11 22.07
CA PRO A 471 -5.40 25.20 21.59
C PRO A 471 -4.34 25.26 22.69
N ALA A 472 -4.61 25.98 23.79
CA ALA A 472 -3.69 26.07 24.92
C ALA A 472 -3.51 24.72 25.64
N THR A 473 -4.58 23.92 25.72
CA THR A 473 -4.50 22.56 26.29
C THR A 473 -3.63 21.64 25.41
N VAL A 474 -3.72 21.76 24.09
CA VAL A 474 -2.91 20.97 23.16
C VAL A 474 -1.43 21.41 23.24
N ASP A 475 -1.14 22.72 23.30
CA ASP A 475 0.23 23.22 23.46
C ASP A 475 0.86 22.80 24.81
N ALA A 476 0.09 22.82 25.89
CA ALA A 476 0.54 22.37 27.18
C ALA A 476 0.94 20.88 27.17
N LEU A 477 0.18 20.03 26.47
CA LEU A 477 0.52 18.62 26.30
C LEU A 477 1.86 18.42 25.57
N PHE A 478 2.16 19.24 24.55
CA PHE A 478 3.47 19.20 23.91
C PHE A 478 4.60 19.56 24.90
N SER A 479 4.33 20.50 25.81
CA SER A 479 5.27 20.85 26.87
C SER A 479 5.47 19.70 27.85
N ILE A 480 4.38 19.08 28.31
CA ILE A 480 4.39 17.93 29.23
C ILE A 480 5.11 16.73 28.60
N ALA A 481 4.79 16.43 27.35
CA ALA A 481 5.40 15.35 26.58
C ALA A 481 6.86 15.67 26.15
N ASN A 482 7.32 16.90 26.39
CA ASN A 482 8.66 17.39 26.02
C ASN A 482 8.97 17.16 24.52
N ILE A 483 7.97 17.46 23.66
CA ILE A 483 8.05 17.31 22.21
C ILE A 483 8.85 18.49 21.63
N PRO A 484 9.92 18.23 20.86
CA PRO A 484 10.73 19.30 20.28
C PRO A 484 10.04 19.94 19.07
N GLY A 485 10.38 21.21 18.78
CA GLY A 485 9.96 21.89 17.57
C GLY A 485 9.33 23.27 17.82
N GLU A 486 9.23 24.09 16.79
CA GLU A 486 8.49 25.35 16.79
C GLU A 486 6.99 25.09 16.86
N ARG A 487 6.29 25.89 17.66
CA ARG A 487 4.86 25.74 17.87
C ARG A 487 4.12 26.94 17.31
N LYS A 488 3.38 26.74 16.24
CA LYS A 488 2.47 27.71 15.65
C LYS A 488 1.05 27.19 15.86
N ILE A 489 0.27 27.93 16.60
CA ILE A 489 -1.04 27.52 17.11
C ILE A 489 -2.13 28.35 16.46
N ILE A 490 -3.21 27.70 16.01
CA ILE A 490 -4.42 28.35 15.50
C ILE A 490 -5.67 27.62 16.01
N SER A 491 -6.72 28.39 16.30
CA SER A 491 -8.04 27.87 16.63
C SER A 491 -8.94 27.73 15.40
N GLY A 492 -9.99 26.91 15.51
CA GLY A 492 -10.99 26.77 14.45
C GLY A 492 -11.68 28.09 14.09
N ASP A 493 -11.98 28.91 15.11
CA ASP A 493 -12.61 30.20 14.92
C ASP A 493 -11.69 31.19 14.18
N GLU A 494 -10.40 31.19 14.50
CA GLU A 494 -9.38 32.00 13.79
C GLU A 494 -9.19 31.47 12.35
N LEU A 495 -9.19 30.16 12.13
CA LEU A 495 -9.10 29.58 10.80
C LEU A 495 -10.32 29.94 9.95
N ASP A 496 -11.53 29.97 10.53
CA ASP A 496 -12.77 30.38 9.86
C ASP A 496 -12.79 31.86 9.48
N ALA A 497 -12.04 32.71 10.19
CA ALA A 497 -11.90 34.14 9.87
C ALA A 497 -10.97 34.40 8.66
N LEU A 498 -10.19 33.38 8.22
CA LEU A 498 -9.28 33.46 7.08
C LEU A 498 -9.95 32.91 5.82
N GLU A 499 -9.70 33.57 4.67
CA GLU A 499 -10.22 33.14 3.37
C GLU A 499 -9.13 32.95 2.31
N GLY A 500 -9.38 32.11 1.31
CA GLY A 500 -8.54 31.94 0.13
C GLY A 500 -7.08 31.57 0.44
N GLU A 501 -6.13 32.33 -0.11
CA GLU A 501 -4.70 32.08 0.03
C GLU A 501 -4.18 32.20 1.47
N GLU A 502 -4.77 33.06 2.29
CA GLU A 502 -4.35 33.24 3.68
C GLU A 502 -4.71 32.04 4.53
N ARG A 503 -5.91 31.47 4.30
CA ARG A 503 -6.35 30.22 4.96
C ARG A 503 -5.47 29.04 4.56
N GLU A 504 -5.16 28.91 3.28
CA GLU A 504 -4.26 27.86 2.76
C GLU A 504 -2.85 28.00 3.36
N LYS A 505 -2.31 29.22 3.42
CA LYS A 505 -1.01 29.49 4.02
C LYS A 505 -0.99 29.16 5.52
N ALA A 506 -2.05 29.49 6.25
CA ALA A 506 -2.17 29.12 7.66
C ALA A 506 -2.14 27.59 7.85
N ILE A 507 -2.88 26.83 7.04
CA ILE A 507 -2.88 25.36 7.10
C ILE A 507 -1.47 24.78 6.84
N LEU A 508 -0.70 25.40 5.93
CA LEU A 508 0.66 24.95 5.64
C LEU A 508 1.65 25.30 6.77
N GLU A 509 1.54 26.48 7.37
CA GLU A 509 2.52 26.97 8.34
C GLU A 509 2.27 26.51 9.79
N TYR A 510 1.01 26.38 10.20
CA TYR A 510 0.65 26.04 11.57
C TYR A 510 0.76 24.53 11.82
N ASN A 511 1.10 24.17 13.06
CA ASN A 511 1.29 22.78 13.44
C ASN A 511 0.41 22.30 14.61
N ILE A 512 -0.26 23.22 15.31
CA ILE A 512 -1.23 22.91 16.36
C ILE A 512 -2.57 23.56 15.99
N PHE A 513 -3.58 22.75 15.82
CA PHE A 513 -4.94 23.16 15.44
C PHE A 513 -5.90 22.77 16.55
N GLY A 514 -6.43 23.74 17.29
CA GLY A 514 -7.36 23.52 18.39
C GLY A 514 -8.78 23.95 18.06
N ARG A 515 -9.78 23.43 18.79
CA ARG A 515 -11.22 23.65 18.59
C ARG A 515 -11.69 23.36 17.17
N MET A 516 -11.08 22.31 16.54
CA MET A 516 -11.40 21.94 15.16
C MET A 516 -12.68 21.09 15.10
N ARG A 517 -13.52 21.37 14.11
CA ARG A 517 -14.66 20.55 13.72
C ARG A 517 -14.22 19.41 12.76
N PRO A 518 -15.04 18.36 12.58
CA PRO A 518 -14.72 17.28 11.62
C PRO A 518 -14.41 17.77 10.21
N ASP A 519 -15.14 18.78 9.71
CA ASP A 519 -14.92 19.34 8.37
C ASP A 519 -13.59 20.09 8.26
N HIS A 520 -13.15 20.78 9.33
CA HIS A 520 -11.82 21.40 9.38
C HIS A 520 -10.70 20.34 9.28
N LYS A 521 -10.87 19.17 9.93
CA LYS A 521 -9.89 18.08 9.86
C LYS A 521 -9.73 17.56 8.44
N GLU A 522 -10.83 17.40 7.72
CA GLU A 522 -10.84 17.00 6.31
C GLU A 522 -10.17 18.06 5.43
N GLU A 523 -10.56 19.34 5.58
CA GLU A 523 -10.01 20.47 4.82
C GLU A 523 -8.49 20.60 4.97
N ILE A 524 -7.97 20.47 6.21
CA ILE A 524 -6.52 20.52 6.48
C ILE A 524 -5.80 19.44 5.69
N VAL A 525 -6.29 18.19 5.75
CA VAL A 525 -5.71 17.06 5.03
C VAL A 525 -5.77 17.28 3.52
N GLU A 526 -6.89 17.74 2.98
CA GLU A 526 -7.03 17.98 1.54
C GLU A 526 -6.15 19.13 1.05
N THR A 527 -6.06 20.21 1.80
CA THR A 527 -5.21 21.36 1.47
C THR A 527 -3.72 20.96 1.44
N LEU A 528 -3.26 20.19 2.41
CA LEU A 528 -1.91 19.64 2.42
C LEU A 528 -1.64 18.79 1.17
N LYS A 529 -2.60 17.93 0.78
CA LYS A 529 -2.50 17.08 -0.42
C LYS A 529 -2.45 17.92 -1.71
N LYS A 530 -3.30 18.94 -1.83
CA LYS A 530 -3.31 19.84 -2.99
C LYS A 530 -1.96 20.55 -3.16
N ASN A 531 -1.26 20.79 -2.05
CA ASN A 531 0.08 21.37 -2.04
C ASN A 531 1.22 20.33 -2.16
N GLY A 532 0.91 19.13 -2.65
CA GLY A 532 1.91 18.11 -2.95
C GLY A 532 2.50 17.40 -1.74
N LYS A 533 1.90 17.57 -0.55
CA LYS A 533 2.30 16.83 0.65
C LYS A 533 1.70 15.42 0.63
N TYR A 534 2.45 14.43 1.13
CA TYR A 534 1.97 13.09 1.40
C TYR A 534 1.58 12.99 2.87
N VAL A 535 0.30 12.87 3.13
CA VAL A 535 -0.29 12.98 4.46
C VAL A 535 -0.67 11.60 5.01
N ALA A 536 -0.19 11.28 6.22
CA ALA A 536 -0.78 10.26 7.06
C ALA A 536 -1.70 10.93 8.09
N MET A 537 -2.93 10.44 8.24
CA MET A 537 -3.85 10.88 9.28
C MET A 537 -4.05 9.76 10.28
N ILE A 538 -3.88 10.07 11.59
CA ILE A 538 -4.08 9.15 12.69
C ILE A 538 -5.25 9.64 13.53
N GLY A 539 -6.25 8.79 13.75
CA GLY A 539 -7.42 9.12 14.54
C GLY A 539 -8.14 7.89 15.06
N ASP A 540 -8.92 8.05 16.12
CA ASP A 540 -9.66 6.98 16.81
C ASP A 540 -11.18 7.22 16.86
N GLY A 541 -11.62 8.45 16.59
CA GLY A 541 -13.01 8.88 16.71
C GLY A 541 -13.82 8.84 15.42
N VAL A 542 -15.14 8.93 15.56
CA VAL A 542 -16.07 9.11 14.42
C VAL A 542 -15.78 10.44 13.69
N ASN A 543 -15.36 11.45 14.45
CA ASN A 543 -15.00 12.79 13.93
C ASN A 543 -13.81 12.78 12.97
N ASP A 544 -13.03 11.70 12.96
CA ASP A 544 -11.85 11.56 12.11
C ASP A 544 -12.11 10.80 10.80
N VAL A 545 -13.30 10.21 10.65
CA VAL A 545 -13.64 9.32 9.52
C VAL A 545 -13.39 10.00 8.17
N LYS A 546 -13.84 11.26 8.00
CA LYS A 546 -13.65 12.02 6.76
C LYS A 546 -12.17 12.29 6.48
N SER A 547 -11.43 12.76 7.46
CA SER A 547 -9.99 13.06 7.33
C SER A 547 -9.13 11.80 7.13
N LEU A 548 -9.47 10.68 7.79
CA LEU A 548 -8.84 9.38 7.57
C LEU A 548 -9.02 8.89 6.13
N LYS A 549 -10.23 9.04 5.58
CA LYS A 549 -10.54 8.66 4.20
C LYS A 549 -9.88 9.57 3.18
N SER A 550 -9.77 10.87 3.48
CA SER A 550 -9.15 11.87 2.60
C SER A 550 -7.64 11.77 2.57
N ALA A 551 -6.96 11.27 3.60
CA ALA A 551 -5.50 11.10 3.66
C ALA A 551 -4.98 10.09 2.63
N GLN A 552 -3.67 10.16 2.28
CA GLN A 552 -3.03 9.09 1.51
C GLN A 552 -2.86 7.82 2.33
N VAL A 553 -2.71 7.94 3.66
CA VAL A 553 -2.65 6.82 4.60
C VAL A 553 -3.50 7.17 5.81
N GLY A 554 -4.65 6.53 5.94
CA GLY A 554 -5.48 6.60 7.14
C GLY A 554 -5.06 5.53 8.14
N VAL A 555 -4.79 5.92 9.38
CA VAL A 555 -4.35 5.03 10.46
C VAL A 555 -5.33 5.12 11.62
N ALA A 556 -5.98 4.03 11.97
CA ALA A 556 -6.88 3.95 13.12
C ALA A 556 -6.25 3.17 14.27
N LEU A 557 -6.75 3.39 15.49
CA LEU A 557 -6.40 2.61 16.67
C LEU A 557 -7.34 1.40 16.80
N GLU A 558 -6.88 0.31 17.42
CA GLU A 558 -7.71 -0.88 17.67
C GLU A 558 -8.90 -0.58 18.57
N SER A 559 -8.69 0.23 19.62
CA SER A 559 -9.73 0.67 20.57
C SER A 559 -10.63 1.77 20.01
N GLY A 560 -10.30 2.32 18.82
CA GLY A 560 -11.07 3.39 18.20
C GLY A 560 -12.45 2.95 17.72
N ALA A 561 -13.29 3.91 17.37
CA ALA A 561 -14.62 3.68 16.84
C ALA A 561 -14.60 2.72 15.63
N GLY A 562 -15.60 1.86 15.54
CA GLY A 562 -15.76 0.92 14.40
C GLY A 562 -15.75 1.62 13.05
N ALA A 563 -16.35 2.82 13.01
CA ALA A 563 -16.32 3.71 11.85
C ALA A 563 -14.92 4.11 11.38
N ALA A 564 -14.06 4.57 12.31
CA ALA A 564 -12.70 4.96 12.01
C ALA A 564 -11.88 3.75 11.51
N ARG A 565 -12.02 2.60 12.17
CA ARG A 565 -11.37 1.36 11.73
C ARG A 565 -11.86 0.89 10.35
N GLY A 566 -13.13 1.06 10.05
CA GLY A 566 -13.72 0.62 8.78
C GLY A 566 -13.21 1.36 7.54
N VAL A 567 -12.78 2.62 7.69
CA VAL A 567 -12.27 3.46 6.59
C VAL A 567 -10.75 3.56 6.53
N ALA A 568 -10.05 3.21 7.61
CA ALA A 568 -8.60 3.33 7.71
C ALA A 568 -7.89 2.33 6.78
N ASP A 569 -6.72 2.70 6.30
CA ASP A 569 -5.83 1.82 5.54
C ASP A 569 -5.03 0.88 6.43
N MET A 570 -4.77 1.32 7.66
CA MET A 570 -3.98 0.60 8.67
C MET A 570 -4.65 0.70 10.03
N VAL A 571 -4.48 -0.34 10.85
CA VAL A 571 -4.94 -0.35 12.25
C VAL A 571 -3.78 -0.67 13.16
N LEU A 572 -3.56 0.18 14.17
CA LEU A 572 -2.55 -0.04 15.21
C LEU A 572 -3.11 -0.99 16.27
N MET A 573 -2.57 -2.20 16.30
CA MET A 573 -2.96 -3.23 17.28
C MET A 573 -2.47 -2.85 18.68
N ARG A 574 -3.31 -3.10 19.69
CA ARG A 574 -3.06 -2.75 21.10
C ARG A 574 -2.76 -1.25 21.27
N ASP A 575 -3.29 -0.42 20.37
CA ASP A 575 -3.07 1.04 20.35
C ASP A 575 -1.59 1.45 20.43
N SER A 576 -0.71 0.63 19.89
CA SER A 576 0.74 0.85 19.95
C SER A 576 1.17 1.95 18.99
N PHE A 577 1.24 3.19 19.50
CA PHE A 577 1.68 4.34 18.71
C PHE A 577 3.14 4.17 18.23
N SER A 578 3.99 3.56 19.04
CA SER A 578 5.39 3.24 18.70
C SER A 578 5.55 2.20 17.58
N ALA A 579 4.47 1.53 17.15
CA ALA A 579 4.51 0.61 16.00
C ALA A 579 4.59 1.36 14.66
N LEU A 580 4.09 2.60 14.58
CA LEU A 580 4.01 3.36 13.34
C LEU A 580 5.38 3.75 12.75
N PRO A 581 6.37 4.24 13.51
CA PRO A 581 7.73 4.43 13.01
C PRO A 581 8.37 3.16 12.43
N ARG A 582 8.09 2.01 13.02
CA ARG A 582 8.57 0.70 12.52
C ARG A 582 7.90 0.35 11.19
N ALA A 583 6.61 0.59 11.07
CA ALA A 583 5.88 0.41 9.82
C ALA A 583 6.41 1.31 8.71
N LEU A 584 6.76 2.57 9.03
CA LEU A 584 7.40 3.50 8.10
C LEU A 584 8.74 2.96 7.57
N VAL A 585 9.60 2.47 8.47
CA VAL A 585 10.88 1.86 8.09
C VAL A 585 10.64 0.64 7.18
N GLU A 586 9.60 -0.16 7.44
CA GLU A 586 9.27 -1.30 6.60
C GLU A 586 8.72 -0.86 5.22
N GLY A 587 7.93 0.22 5.16
CA GLY A 587 7.53 0.84 3.89
C GLY A 587 8.73 1.29 3.06
N LYS A 588 9.67 2.04 3.65
CA LYS A 588 10.93 2.46 3.01
C LYS A 588 11.76 1.27 2.54
N ARG A 589 11.83 0.19 3.34
CA ARG A 589 12.52 -1.07 2.98
C ARG A 589 11.89 -1.70 1.74
N THR A 590 10.58 -1.78 1.69
CA THR A 590 9.84 -2.40 0.60
C THR A 590 10.06 -1.65 -0.71
N VAL A 591 9.90 -0.33 -0.71
CA VAL A 591 10.10 0.52 -1.89
C VAL A 591 11.55 0.49 -2.37
N SER A 592 12.52 0.52 -1.43
CA SER A 592 13.94 0.35 -1.78
C SER A 592 14.23 -1.02 -2.41
N GLY A 593 13.68 -2.10 -1.86
CA GLY A 593 13.82 -3.44 -2.43
C GLY A 593 13.23 -3.55 -3.83
N MET A 594 12.07 -2.95 -4.05
CA MET A 594 11.44 -2.92 -5.38
C MET A 594 12.26 -2.15 -6.40
N ARG A 595 12.84 -1.00 -6.01
CA ARG A 595 13.75 -0.25 -6.88
C ARG A 595 14.96 -1.10 -7.30
N ASP A 596 15.53 -1.87 -6.39
CA ASP A 596 16.69 -2.71 -6.66
C ASP A 596 16.33 -3.88 -7.60
N ILE A 597 15.16 -4.48 -7.41
CA ILE A 597 14.61 -5.50 -8.31
C ILE A 597 14.37 -4.93 -9.71
N LEU A 598 13.77 -3.73 -9.79
CA LEU A 598 13.55 -3.04 -11.06
C LEU A 598 14.86 -2.80 -11.80
N LYS A 599 15.91 -2.36 -11.12
CA LYS A 599 17.24 -2.18 -11.73
C LYS A 599 17.74 -3.48 -12.35
N GLN A 600 17.60 -4.61 -11.66
CA GLN A 600 18.08 -5.90 -12.16
C GLN A 600 17.29 -6.39 -13.38
N TYR A 601 15.96 -6.33 -13.33
CA TYR A 601 15.08 -6.76 -14.43
C TYR A 601 15.17 -5.87 -15.65
N VAL A 602 15.04 -4.58 -15.45
CA VAL A 602 15.04 -3.60 -16.56
C VAL A 602 16.39 -3.56 -17.25
N SER A 603 17.50 -3.65 -16.47
CA SER A 603 18.85 -3.74 -17.06
C SER A 603 19.00 -4.95 -17.96
N ARG A 604 18.57 -6.16 -17.52
CA ARG A 604 18.61 -7.36 -18.35
C ARG A 604 17.85 -7.17 -19.67
N ASN A 605 16.67 -6.62 -19.62
CA ASN A 605 15.82 -6.46 -20.79
C ASN A 605 16.43 -5.47 -21.81
N PHE A 606 17.03 -4.40 -21.32
CA PHE A 606 17.78 -3.49 -22.19
C PHE A 606 19.08 -4.11 -22.74
N VAL A 607 19.79 -4.94 -21.94
CA VAL A 607 20.94 -5.71 -22.46
C VAL A 607 20.50 -6.55 -23.63
N PHE A 608 19.40 -7.28 -23.49
CA PHE A 608 18.89 -8.14 -24.55
C PHE A 608 18.50 -7.33 -25.80
N ALA A 609 17.77 -6.22 -25.62
CA ALA A 609 17.37 -5.33 -26.70
C ALA A 609 18.59 -4.73 -27.45
N PHE A 610 19.61 -4.26 -26.73
CA PHE A 610 20.83 -3.73 -27.36
C PHE A 610 21.66 -4.82 -28.05
N LEU A 611 21.73 -6.03 -27.48
CA LEU A 611 22.42 -7.13 -28.15
C LEU A 611 21.77 -7.48 -29.48
N VAL A 612 20.45 -7.62 -29.51
CA VAL A 612 19.71 -7.86 -30.75
C VAL A 612 19.99 -6.74 -31.76
N LEU A 613 19.90 -5.49 -31.32
CA LEU A 613 20.15 -4.32 -32.20
C LEU A 613 21.58 -4.33 -32.78
N PHE A 614 22.59 -4.50 -31.93
CA PHE A 614 23.98 -4.42 -32.35
C PHE A 614 24.38 -5.58 -33.25
N ILE A 615 23.99 -6.81 -32.89
CA ILE A 615 24.27 -7.97 -33.72
C ILE A 615 23.60 -7.82 -35.07
N MET A 616 22.36 -7.33 -35.10
CA MET A 616 21.64 -7.07 -36.34
C MET A 616 22.32 -6.00 -37.22
N LEU A 617 22.86 -4.91 -36.63
CA LEU A 617 23.54 -3.85 -37.32
C LEU A 617 24.91 -4.26 -37.82
N ILE A 618 25.67 -5.04 -37.04
CA ILE A 618 27.07 -5.36 -37.32
C ILE A 618 27.21 -6.59 -38.25
N ILE A 619 26.44 -7.64 -37.94
CA ILE A 619 26.58 -8.95 -38.65
C ILE A 619 25.61 -9.04 -39.83
N GLY A 620 24.65 -8.14 -39.89
CA GLY A 620 23.71 -8.04 -41.02
C GLY A 620 22.81 -9.27 -41.12
N SER A 621 22.80 -9.91 -42.27
CA SER A 621 21.90 -11.07 -42.54
C SER A 621 22.42 -12.41 -42.07
N VAL A 622 23.55 -12.49 -41.39
CA VAL A 622 24.25 -13.73 -41.10
C VAL A 622 23.66 -14.50 -39.91
N LEU A 623 22.71 -13.88 -39.14
CA LEU A 623 22.00 -14.64 -38.14
C LEU A 623 21.03 -15.66 -38.76
N ARG A 624 21.57 -16.75 -39.30
CA ARG A 624 20.82 -17.99 -39.54
C ARG A 624 20.43 -18.64 -38.20
N THR A 625 21.01 -18.21 -37.05
CA THR A 625 20.85 -18.81 -35.75
C THR A 625 20.37 -17.80 -34.71
N THR A 626 19.70 -18.29 -33.66
CA THR A 626 19.24 -17.51 -32.50
C THR A 626 20.41 -16.91 -31.73
N LEU A 627 20.23 -15.71 -31.14
CA LEU A 627 21.18 -15.11 -30.19
C LEU A 627 21.45 -16.02 -28.99
N PHE A 628 20.40 -16.57 -28.43
CA PHE A 628 20.43 -17.60 -27.39
C PHE A 628 19.43 -18.72 -27.73
N LEU A 629 19.75 -19.94 -27.37
CA LEU A 629 18.76 -21.01 -27.35
C LEU A 629 17.78 -20.79 -26.20
N PRO A 630 16.52 -21.25 -26.28
CA PRO A 630 15.53 -21.06 -25.21
C PRO A 630 16.01 -21.52 -23.84
N THR A 631 16.72 -22.62 -23.76
CA THR A 631 17.33 -23.17 -22.54
C THR A 631 18.43 -22.28 -21.97
N GLN A 632 19.29 -21.73 -22.84
CA GLN A 632 20.35 -20.78 -22.46
C GLN A 632 19.75 -19.46 -21.94
N ALA A 633 18.73 -18.94 -22.60
CA ALA A 633 18.01 -17.74 -22.19
C ALA A 633 17.32 -17.92 -20.83
N THR A 634 16.71 -19.11 -20.60
CA THR A 634 16.10 -19.48 -19.33
C THR A 634 17.13 -19.59 -18.22
N PHE A 635 18.27 -20.23 -18.45
CA PHE A 635 19.37 -20.32 -17.50
C PHE A 635 19.94 -18.95 -17.14
N TYR A 636 20.18 -18.11 -18.14
CA TYR A 636 20.58 -16.72 -17.93
C TYR A 636 19.58 -15.96 -17.06
N ALA A 637 18.28 -16.02 -17.42
CA ALA A 637 17.24 -15.32 -16.68
C ALA A 637 17.12 -15.81 -15.23
N PHE A 638 17.22 -17.12 -15.01
CA PHE A 638 17.06 -17.73 -13.71
C PHE A 638 18.22 -17.38 -12.76
N VAL A 639 19.46 -17.59 -13.20
CA VAL A 639 20.63 -17.39 -12.35
C VAL A 639 20.94 -15.91 -12.14
N SER A 640 20.86 -15.10 -13.20
CA SER A 640 21.30 -13.71 -13.10
C SER A 640 20.20 -12.72 -12.65
N VAL A 641 18.92 -13.09 -12.74
CA VAL A 641 17.81 -12.18 -12.41
C VAL A 641 16.82 -12.77 -11.42
N ALA A 642 16.25 -13.97 -11.68
CA ALA A 642 15.15 -14.47 -10.87
C ALA A 642 15.58 -14.78 -9.43
N ILE A 643 16.66 -15.56 -9.24
CA ILE A 643 17.20 -15.88 -7.92
C ILE A 643 17.62 -14.62 -7.16
N PRO A 644 18.49 -13.74 -7.71
CA PRO A 644 18.92 -12.57 -6.96
C PRO A 644 17.78 -11.61 -6.65
N SER A 645 16.85 -11.38 -7.55
CA SER A 645 15.70 -10.51 -7.31
C SER A 645 14.77 -11.03 -6.21
N PHE A 646 14.51 -12.34 -6.20
CA PHE A 646 13.72 -12.96 -5.13
C PHE A 646 14.41 -12.81 -3.77
N LEU A 647 15.69 -13.08 -3.68
CA LEU A 647 16.45 -12.95 -2.43
C LEU A 647 16.63 -11.49 -2.00
N MET A 648 16.79 -10.56 -2.95
CA MET A 648 16.81 -9.13 -2.65
C MET A 648 15.48 -8.64 -2.06
N THR A 649 14.34 -9.20 -2.49
CA THR A 649 13.03 -8.90 -1.88
C THR A 649 13.03 -9.25 -0.38
N LEU A 650 13.59 -10.42 -0.03
CA LEU A 650 13.64 -10.87 1.36
C LEU A 650 14.66 -10.10 2.23
N TRP A 651 15.76 -9.64 1.62
CA TRP A 651 16.90 -9.03 2.32
C TRP A 651 17.01 -7.53 2.10
N ALA A 652 15.99 -6.88 1.53
CA ALA A 652 15.98 -5.44 1.32
C ALA A 652 16.30 -4.68 2.61
N LYS A 653 17.05 -3.58 2.47
CA LYS A 653 17.33 -2.64 3.57
C LYS A 653 16.57 -1.35 3.34
N PRO A 654 16.11 -0.69 4.42
CA PRO A 654 15.45 0.60 4.28
C PRO A 654 16.43 1.64 3.74
N SER A 655 16.00 2.42 2.76
CA SER A 655 16.71 3.59 2.27
C SER A 655 15.72 4.66 1.86
N ASP A 656 16.13 5.92 1.97
CA ASP A 656 15.29 7.03 1.51
C ASP A 656 15.28 7.07 -0.02
N VAL A 657 14.12 6.80 -0.59
CA VAL A 657 13.88 6.93 -2.02
C VAL A 657 13.20 8.28 -2.25
N LYS A 658 13.96 9.28 -2.66
CA LYS A 658 13.43 10.61 -3.01
C LYS A 658 13.09 10.66 -4.50
N GLY A 659 11.90 11.14 -4.83
CA GLY A 659 11.43 11.30 -6.21
C GLY A 659 10.88 10.03 -6.87
N ALA A 660 10.59 10.12 -8.17
CA ALA A 660 10.06 9.03 -8.96
C ALA A 660 11.09 7.91 -9.14
N ILE A 661 10.66 6.66 -9.02
CA ILE A 661 11.54 5.48 -9.09
C ILE A 661 12.02 5.23 -10.51
N LEU A 662 11.16 5.39 -11.50
CA LEU A 662 11.45 5.05 -12.89
C LEU A 662 12.60 5.84 -13.50
N PRO A 663 12.68 7.18 -13.37
CA PRO A 663 13.84 7.92 -13.87
C PRO A 663 15.16 7.44 -13.26
N ALA A 664 15.16 7.18 -11.95
CA ALA A 664 16.33 6.68 -11.24
C ALA A 664 16.74 5.27 -11.68
N VAL A 665 15.76 4.41 -12.03
CA VAL A 665 16.02 3.07 -12.58
C VAL A 665 16.55 3.16 -14.00
N LEU A 666 15.94 3.96 -14.87
CA LEU A 666 16.37 4.10 -16.26
C LEU A 666 17.76 4.75 -16.39
N SER A 667 18.07 5.74 -15.57
CA SER A 667 19.39 6.38 -15.54
C SER A 667 20.51 5.40 -15.16
N TYR A 668 20.20 4.38 -14.38
CA TYR A 668 21.12 3.29 -14.08
C TYR A 668 21.13 2.21 -15.19
N CYS A 669 19.94 1.74 -15.60
CA CYS A 669 19.80 0.56 -16.46
C CYS A 669 20.27 0.77 -17.89
N VAL A 670 19.98 1.93 -18.49
CA VAL A 670 20.32 2.17 -19.91
C VAL A 670 21.84 2.22 -20.12
N PRO A 671 22.62 3.00 -19.38
CA PRO A 671 24.07 3.01 -19.53
C PRO A 671 24.72 1.66 -19.20
N MET A 672 24.23 1.01 -18.14
CA MET A 672 24.73 -0.30 -17.72
C MET A 672 24.50 -1.35 -18.81
N ALA A 673 23.29 -1.43 -19.33
CA ALA A 673 22.93 -2.36 -20.39
C ALA A 673 23.68 -2.10 -21.69
N LEU A 674 23.83 -0.83 -22.06
CA LEU A 674 24.60 -0.44 -23.26
C LEU A 674 26.06 -0.89 -23.16
N SER A 675 26.68 -0.68 -21.98
CA SER A 675 28.05 -1.10 -21.75
C SER A 675 28.24 -2.61 -21.81
N ILE A 676 27.34 -3.39 -21.22
CA ILE A 676 27.36 -4.85 -21.28
C ILE A 676 27.20 -5.31 -22.73
N ALA A 677 26.25 -4.76 -23.46
CA ALA A 677 25.97 -5.15 -24.82
C ALA A 677 27.15 -4.87 -25.76
N LEU A 678 27.82 -3.73 -25.63
CA LEU A 678 29.01 -3.38 -26.42
C LEU A 678 30.17 -4.35 -26.17
N PHE A 679 30.47 -4.65 -24.90
CA PHE A 679 31.52 -5.62 -24.58
C PHE A 679 31.14 -7.03 -25.02
N ALA A 680 29.90 -7.44 -24.84
CA ALA A 680 29.41 -8.76 -25.26
C ALA A 680 29.51 -8.95 -26.77
N VAL A 681 29.18 -7.93 -27.58
CA VAL A 681 29.34 -7.95 -29.05
C VAL A 681 30.82 -7.99 -29.43
N GLY A 682 31.68 -7.25 -28.74
CA GLY A 682 33.13 -7.33 -28.94
C GLY A 682 33.67 -8.75 -28.69
N ILE A 683 33.20 -9.40 -27.62
CA ILE A 683 33.55 -10.80 -27.29
C ILE A 683 33.00 -11.75 -28.35
N TYR A 684 31.78 -11.56 -28.80
CA TYR A 684 31.20 -12.34 -29.89
C TYR A 684 32.05 -12.28 -31.14
N LEU A 685 32.40 -11.07 -31.60
CA LEU A 685 33.21 -10.86 -32.78
C LEU A 685 34.62 -11.44 -32.62
N PHE A 686 35.23 -11.29 -31.47
CA PHE A 686 36.56 -11.84 -31.18
C PHE A 686 36.56 -13.37 -31.28
N PHE A 687 35.59 -14.05 -30.68
CA PHE A 687 35.48 -15.50 -30.76
C PHE A 687 35.06 -15.97 -32.16
N TYR A 688 34.16 -15.27 -32.83
CA TYR A 688 33.70 -15.59 -34.18
C TYR A 688 34.83 -15.51 -35.19
N ILE A 689 35.50 -14.35 -35.29
CA ILE A 689 36.59 -14.10 -36.23
C ILE A 689 37.83 -14.93 -35.87
N GLY A 690 38.13 -15.06 -34.59
CA GLY A 690 39.26 -15.84 -34.09
C GLY A 690 39.13 -17.33 -34.42
N THR A 691 37.90 -17.89 -34.36
CA THR A 691 37.63 -19.28 -34.71
C THR A 691 37.66 -19.46 -36.23
N LEU A 692 37.04 -18.57 -37.02
CA LEU A 692 37.06 -18.62 -38.46
C LEU A 692 38.50 -18.60 -39.03
N ASN A 693 39.36 -17.80 -38.41
CA ASN A 693 40.77 -17.68 -38.86
C ASN A 693 41.72 -18.72 -38.23
N GLY A 694 41.19 -19.68 -37.46
CA GLY A 694 41.98 -20.68 -36.77
C GLY A 694 42.87 -20.16 -35.63
N LEU A 695 42.79 -18.85 -35.28
CA LEU A 695 43.62 -18.22 -34.23
C LEU A 695 43.32 -18.77 -32.81
N LEU A 696 42.10 -19.16 -32.57
CA LEU A 696 41.67 -19.74 -31.28
C LEU A 696 41.84 -21.26 -31.24
N GLY A 697 42.28 -21.89 -32.37
CA GLY A 697 42.44 -23.32 -32.57
C GLY A 697 41.09 -24.01 -32.70
N TYR A 698 41.04 -25.06 -33.50
CA TYR A 698 39.85 -25.92 -33.64
C TYR A 698 39.73 -26.91 -32.47
N TYR A 699 40.22 -26.58 -31.28
CA TYR A 699 40.26 -27.44 -30.10
C TYR A 699 38.88 -27.86 -29.62
N TYR A 700 37.81 -27.22 -30.14
CA TYR A 700 36.43 -27.54 -29.79
C TYR A 700 35.75 -28.47 -30.78
N ILE A 701 36.43 -28.87 -31.90
CA ILE A 701 35.90 -29.86 -32.81
C ILE A 701 36.32 -31.23 -32.28
N ASP A 702 35.77 -31.56 -31.09
CA ASP A 702 35.72 -32.92 -30.66
C ASP A 702 34.54 -33.58 -31.35
N PHE A 703 34.73 -34.72 -31.95
CA PHE A 703 33.65 -35.47 -32.63
C PHE A 703 32.49 -35.79 -31.69
N ASP A 704 32.78 -36.02 -30.41
CA ASP A 704 31.75 -36.27 -29.41
C ASP A 704 30.89 -35.02 -29.16
N THR A 705 31.49 -33.85 -29.14
CA THR A 705 30.80 -32.57 -29.03
C THR A 705 29.91 -32.31 -30.23
N LEU A 706 30.41 -32.49 -31.45
CA LEU A 706 29.64 -32.33 -32.68
C LEU A 706 28.50 -33.35 -32.78
N TYR A 707 28.76 -34.62 -32.44
CA TYR A 707 27.72 -35.65 -32.36
C TYR A 707 26.63 -35.26 -31.35
N ARG A 708 27.00 -34.71 -30.22
CA ARG A 708 26.06 -34.17 -29.24
C ARG A 708 25.20 -33.03 -29.77
N PHE A 709 25.75 -32.22 -30.72
CA PHE A 709 24.99 -31.20 -31.43
C PHE A 709 24.11 -31.73 -32.56
N GLY A 710 23.98 -33.04 -32.70
CA GLY A 710 23.13 -33.69 -33.70
C GLY A 710 23.81 -33.87 -35.07
N TYR A 711 25.11 -33.70 -35.13
CA TYR A 711 25.87 -33.98 -36.32
C TYR A 711 26.18 -35.48 -36.45
N PRO A 712 26.33 -36.04 -37.67
CA PRO A 712 26.74 -37.42 -37.87
C PRO A 712 28.08 -37.74 -37.22
N GLN A 713 28.24 -39.01 -36.79
CA GLN A 713 29.50 -39.46 -36.22
C GLN A 713 30.49 -39.73 -37.35
N PHE A 714 31.71 -39.17 -37.26
CA PHE A 714 32.76 -39.31 -38.25
C PHE A 714 34.01 -39.96 -37.65
N GLU A 715 34.72 -40.75 -38.43
CA GLU A 715 35.95 -41.44 -38.00
C GLU A 715 37.18 -40.52 -38.03
N SER A 716 37.13 -39.42 -38.79
CA SER A 716 38.22 -38.45 -38.88
C SER A 716 37.70 -37.03 -39.19
N THR A 717 38.52 -36.03 -38.88
CA THR A 717 38.23 -34.62 -39.22
C THR A 717 38.13 -34.39 -40.72
N GLU A 718 38.93 -35.10 -41.50
CA GLU A 718 38.94 -35.02 -42.97
C GLU A 718 37.64 -35.55 -43.54
N ALA A 719 37.20 -36.73 -43.09
CA ALA A 719 35.93 -37.30 -43.52
C ALA A 719 34.73 -36.44 -43.18
N MET A 720 34.81 -35.74 -42.05
CA MET A 720 33.79 -34.80 -41.62
C MET A 720 33.76 -33.55 -42.52
N LEU A 721 34.92 -32.96 -42.80
CA LEU A 721 35.04 -31.79 -43.63
C LEU A 721 34.58 -32.10 -45.07
N ASP A 722 35.03 -33.21 -45.66
CA ASP A 722 34.59 -33.66 -46.96
C ASP A 722 33.09 -33.86 -47.07
N TYR A 723 32.47 -34.46 -46.05
CA TYR A 723 31.03 -34.65 -46.01
C TYR A 723 30.24 -33.34 -45.99
N TYR A 724 30.67 -32.38 -45.19
CA TYR A 724 29.96 -31.10 -45.06
C TYR A 724 30.23 -30.18 -46.26
N GLU A 725 31.46 -30.19 -46.80
CA GLU A 725 31.81 -29.45 -48.01
C GLU A 725 31.01 -29.99 -49.21
N SER A 726 30.89 -31.31 -49.34
CA SER A 726 30.08 -31.93 -50.37
C SER A 726 28.58 -31.66 -50.27
N ASN A 727 28.07 -31.34 -49.06
CA ASN A 727 26.70 -30.98 -48.83
C ASN A 727 26.48 -29.45 -48.78
N GLY A 728 27.50 -28.62 -49.10
CA GLY A 728 27.42 -27.17 -49.14
C GLY A 728 27.21 -26.54 -47.76
N ILE A 729 27.65 -27.20 -46.69
CA ILE A 729 27.55 -26.75 -45.32
C ILE A 729 28.90 -26.29 -44.79
N ASP A 730 29.07 -24.99 -44.53
CA ASP A 730 30.27 -24.49 -43.86
C ASP A 730 30.20 -24.81 -42.34
N ILE A 731 30.88 -25.90 -41.99
CA ILE A 731 30.94 -26.40 -40.61
C ILE A 731 31.77 -25.46 -39.72
N ILE A 732 32.80 -24.83 -40.29
CA ILE A 732 33.68 -23.94 -39.55
C ILE A 732 32.90 -22.68 -39.14
N GLU A 733 32.09 -22.14 -40.04
CA GLU A 733 31.23 -21.00 -39.74
C GLU A 733 30.23 -21.29 -38.62
N ARG A 734 29.53 -22.43 -38.73
CA ARG A 734 28.57 -22.85 -37.66
C ARG A 734 29.24 -23.07 -36.33
N TYR A 735 30.43 -23.63 -36.34
CA TYR A 735 31.20 -23.82 -35.12
C TYR A 735 31.65 -22.47 -34.52
N ALA A 736 32.14 -21.54 -35.38
CA ALA A 736 32.51 -20.19 -34.93
C ALA A 736 31.31 -19.44 -34.31
N GLU A 737 30.11 -19.57 -34.89
CA GLU A 737 28.87 -19.02 -34.31
C GLU A 737 28.57 -19.62 -32.95
N THR A 738 28.69 -20.95 -32.78
CA THR A 738 28.41 -21.63 -31.53
C THR A 738 29.38 -21.20 -30.44
N ALA A 739 30.68 -21.13 -30.74
CA ALA A 739 31.70 -20.68 -29.79
C ALA A 739 31.47 -19.20 -29.39
N ALA A 740 31.22 -18.33 -30.36
CA ALA A 740 30.98 -16.91 -30.14
C ALA A 740 29.72 -16.68 -29.27
N ARG A 741 28.62 -17.40 -29.57
CA ARG A 741 27.38 -17.33 -28.79
C ARG A 741 27.57 -17.76 -27.34
N ASN A 742 28.27 -18.86 -27.08
CA ASN A 742 28.55 -19.34 -25.74
C ASN A 742 29.49 -18.40 -24.96
N ALA A 743 30.51 -17.80 -25.61
CA ALA A 743 31.38 -16.81 -24.98
C ALA A 743 30.60 -15.55 -24.60
N LEU A 744 29.72 -15.06 -25.48
CA LEU A 744 28.82 -13.95 -25.21
C LEU A 744 27.88 -14.27 -24.02
N LEU A 745 27.27 -15.46 -24.02
CA LEU A 745 26.38 -15.90 -22.95
C LEU A 745 27.09 -15.90 -21.58
N LEU A 746 28.28 -16.50 -21.50
CA LEU A 746 29.07 -16.55 -20.26
C LEU A 746 29.37 -15.16 -19.75
N PHE A 747 29.84 -14.26 -20.63
CA PHE A 747 30.15 -12.87 -20.26
C PHE A 747 28.90 -12.13 -19.75
N VAL A 748 27.78 -12.25 -20.47
CA VAL A 748 26.54 -11.53 -20.11
C VAL A 748 26.00 -12.03 -18.76
N ILE A 749 26.03 -13.35 -18.50
CA ILE A 749 25.64 -13.90 -17.20
C ILE A 749 26.52 -13.32 -16.08
N LEU A 750 27.85 -13.38 -16.23
CA LEU A 750 28.78 -12.89 -15.21
C LEU A 750 28.67 -11.37 -15.02
N ALA A 751 28.51 -10.60 -16.09
CA ALA A 751 28.33 -9.15 -16.02
C ALA A 751 27.03 -8.77 -15.32
N GLN A 752 25.93 -9.48 -15.63
CA GLN A 752 24.64 -9.25 -15.00
C GLN A 752 24.65 -9.60 -13.48
N ILE A 753 25.34 -10.66 -13.08
CA ILE A 753 25.58 -10.99 -11.67
C ILE A 753 26.44 -9.91 -11.01
N SER A 754 27.47 -9.41 -11.70
CA SER A 754 28.37 -8.35 -11.18
C SER A 754 27.66 -7.04 -10.88
N GLN A 755 26.52 -6.75 -11.52
CA GLN A 755 25.69 -5.57 -11.21
C GLN A 755 25.21 -5.53 -9.77
N LEU A 756 25.06 -6.68 -9.09
CA LEU A 756 24.64 -6.74 -7.69
C LEU A 756 25.59 -5.96 -6.77
N PHE A 757 26.88 -5.85 -7.11
CA PHE A 757 27.82 -5.00 -6.39
C PHE A 757 27.47 -3.52 -6.44
N PHE A 758 26.95 -3.04 -7.58
CA PHE A 758 26.56 -1.65 -7.79
C PHE A 758 25.15 -1.35 -7.29
N ILE A 759 24.22 -2.33 -7.36
CA ILE A 759 22.84 -2.19 -6.88
C ILE A 759 22.81 -2.12 -5.36
N ASN A 760 23.59 -2.99 -4.68
CA ASN A 760 23.66 -3.07 -3.21
C ASN A 760 25.11 -2.93 -2.71
N PRO A 761 25.72 -1.73 -2.85
CA PRO A 761 27.12 -1.53 -2.51
C PRO A 761 27.39 -1.70 -1.00
N ILE A 762 28.39 -2.50 -0.65
CA ILE A 762 28.87 -2.66 0.72
C ILE A 762 30.00 -1.69 1.07
N HIS A 763 30.63 -1.11 0.06
CA HIS A 763 31.75 -0.19 0.23
C HIS A 763 31.62 0.99 -0.76
N LYS A 764 32.14 2.16 -0.41
CA LYS A 764 32.11 3.38 -1.23
C LYS A 764 32.66 3.18 -2.65
N PHE A 765 33.56 2.23 -2.82
CA PHE A 765 34.11 1.88 -4.14
C PHE A 765 33.02 1.41 -5.12
N PHE A 766 32.02 0.66 -4.64
CA PHE A 766 30.94 0.15 -5.48
C PHE A 766 29.74 1.09 -5.57
N ALA A 767 29.67 2.12 -4.71
CA ALA A 767 28.59 3.07 -4.64
C ALA A 767 28.68 4.10 -5.77
N LEU A 768 27.83 4.02 -6.77
CA LEU A 768 27.81 4.96 -7.90
C LEU A 768 27.26 6.34 -7.49
N ASP A 769 26.33 6.37 -6.53
CA ASP A 769 25.73 7.59 -5.93
C ASP A 769 26.37 8.00 -4.59
N GLY A 770 27.47 7.36 -4.19
CA GLY A 770 28.18 7.59 -2.94
C GLY A 770 27.51 6.98 -1.69
N LYS A 771 26.32 6.39 -1.82
CA LYS A 771 25.58 5.79 -0.70
C LYS A 771 25.87 4.30 -0.58
N VAL A 772 26.23 3.86 0.63
CA VAL A 772 26.53 2.46 0.93
C VAL A 772 25.32 1.81 1.61
N THR A 773 24.81 0.72 1.04
CA THR A 773 23.68 -0.03 1.63
C THR A 773 24.12 -0.98 2.75
N GLY A 774 25.37 -1.44 2.71
CA GLY A 774 25.93 -2.39 3.67
C GLY A 774 25.20 -3.75 3.69
N ASN A 775 24.64 -4.19 2.57
CA ASN A 775 23.92 -5.45 2.48
C ASN A 775 24.86 -6.62 2.16
N TYR A 776 25.57 -7.14 3.18
CA TYR A 776 26.50 -8.25 3.03
C TYR A 776 25.87 -9.53 2.47
N LYS A 777 24.55 -9.76 2.70
CA LYS A 777 23.88 -10.96 2.17
C LYS A 777 23.84 -10.97 0.64
N VAL A 778 23.56 -9.83 0.02
CA VAL A 778 23.60 -9.69 -1.44
C VAL A 778 25.03 -9.80 -1.97
N PHE A 779 26.00 -9.25 -1.26
CA PHE A 779 27.42 -9.39 -1.62
C PHE A 779 27.86 -10.85 -1.68
N PHE A 780 27.59 -11.64 -0.64
CA PHE A 780 27.93 -13.07 -0.62
C PHE A 780 27.12 -13.86 -1.67
N LEU A 781 25.86 -13.47 -1.91
CA LEU A 781 25.04 -14.08 -2.96
C LEU A 781 25.73 -13.98 -4.33
N THR A 782 26.39 -12.86 -4.64
CA THR A 782 27.10 -12.70 -5.91
C THR A 782 28.16 -13.78 -6.13
N PHE A 783 28.92 -14.12 -5.09
CA PHE A 783 29.91 -15.20 -5.16
C PHE A 783 29.27 -16.59 -5.25
N ILE A 784 28.16 -16.82 -4.55
CA ILE A 784 27.42 -18.07 -4.66
C ILE A 784 26.91 -18.25 -6.11
N LEU A 785 26.41 -17.20 -6.74
CA LEU A 785 25.93 -17.25 -8.11
C LEU A 785 27.07 -17.50 -9.12
N TYR A 786 28.24 -16.93 -8.89
CA TYR A 786 29.43 -17.28 -9.68
C TYR A 786 29.79 -18.77 -9.52
N GLY A 787 29.72 -19.29 -8.30
CA GLY A 787 29.91 -20.71 -8.02
C GLY A 787 28.89 -21.60 -8.74
N VAL A 788 27.61 -21.18 -8.78
CA VAL A 788 26.54 -21.89 -9.53
C VAL A 788 26.85 -21.91 -11.03
N VAL A 789 27.30 -20.81 -11.61
CA VAL A 789 27.68 -20.75 -13.03
C VAL A 789 28.88 -21.67 -13.28
N ALA A 790 29.92 -21.60 -12.46
CA ALA A 790 31.09 -22.48 -12.61
C ALA A 790 30.73 -23.96 -12.49
N LEU A 791 29.84 -24.30 -11.54
CA LEU A 791 29.32 -25.67 -11.37
C LEU A 791 28.49 -26.12 -12.57
N ALA A 792 27.66 -25.24 -13.16
CA ALA A 792 26.89 -25.55 -14.36
C ALA A 792 27.81 -25.85 -15.55
N TYR A 793 28.85 -25.06 -15.78
CA TYR A 793 29.83 -25.32 -16.82
C TYR A 793 30.62 -26.62 -16.57
N TYR A 794 31.00 -26.91 -15.34
CA TYR A 794 31.62 -28.17 -14.98
C TYR A 794 30.68 -29.37 -15.20
N ALA A 795 29.39 -29.22 -14.83
CA ALA A 795 28.42 -30.30 -15.00
C ALA A 795 28.15 -30.61 -16.50
N VAL A 796 28.17 -29.58 -17.33
CA VAL A 796 28.01 -29.71 -18.78
C VAL A 796 29.19 -30.45 -19.40
N ASP A 797 30.40 -30.22 -18.91
CA ASP A 797 31.61 -30.95 -19.37
C ASP A 797 31.62 -32.40 -18.94
N THR A 798 31.03 -32.75 -17.81
CA THR A 798 31.11 -34.06 -17.18
C THR A 798 29.88 -34.95 -17.38
N THR A 799 28.71 -34.38 -17.72
CA THR A 799 27.46 -35.13 -17.81
C THR A 799 26.63 -34.81 -19.04
N ASP A 800 26.21 -35.83 -19.78
CA ASP A 800 25.34 -35.73 -20.97
C ASP A 800 23.97 -35.12 -20.63
N PHE A 801 23.45 -35.37 -19.44
CA PHE A 801 22.17 -34.82 -18.99
C PHE A 801 22.25 -33.29 -18.88
N ALA A 802 23.29 -32.74 -18.21
CA ALA A 802 23.44 -31.30 -18.04
C ALA A 802 23.67 -30.63 -19.39
N TRP A 803 24.45 -31.24 -20.27
CA TRP A 803 24.67 -30.72 -21.60
C TRP A 803 23.37 -30.66 -22.43
N ARG A 804 22.58 -31.76 -22.48
CA ARG A 804 21.28 -31.76 -23.18
C ARG A 804 20.28 -30.76 -22.65
N PHE A 805 20.34 -30.54 -21.35
CA PHE A 805 19.42 -29.57 -20.69
C PHE A 805 19.83 -28.12 -20.89
N LEU A 806 21.10 -27.77 -20.67
CA LEU A 806 21.60 -26.40 -20.75
C LEU A 806 22.03 -25.96 -22.13
N GLN A 807 22.47 -26.89 -22.95
CA GLN A 807 23.01 -26.64 -24.32
C GLN A 807 24.12 -25.59 -24.35
N ILE A 808 24.97 -25.59 -23.32
CA ILE A 808 26.11 -24.71 -23.16
C ILE A 808 27.37 -25.50 -23.54
N VAL A 809 28.39 -24.83 -24.06
CA VAL A 809 29.70 -25.43 -24.32
C VAL A 809 30.70 -25.00 -23.27
N ALA A 810 31.40 -25.96 -22.68
CA ALA A 810 32.48 -25.68 -21.76
C ALA A 810 33.71 -25.15 -22.52
N PHE A 811 34.32 -24.08 -22.04
CA PHE A 811 35.52 -23.51 -22.63
C PHE A 811 36.78 -24.04 -21.92
N PRO A 812 37.92 -24.22 -22.68
CA PRO A 812 39.21 -24.40 -22.04
C PRO A 812 39.52 -23.27 -21.08
N LEU A 813 40.26 -23.59 -20.03
CA LEU A 813 40.55 -22.66 -18.93
C LEU A 813 41.14 -21.32 -19.44
N LYS A 814 42.02 -21.35 -20.47
CA LYS A 814 42.62 -20.14 -21.03
C LYS A 814 41.59 -19.17 -21.62
N HIS A 815 40.55 -19.67 -22.29
CA HIS A 815 39.49 -18.82 -22.88
C HIS A 815 38.51 -18.33 -21.81
N THR A 816 38.18 -19.18 -20.85
CA THR A 816 37.41 -18.77 -19.67
C THR A 816 38.11 -17.64 -18.93
N LEU A 817 39.42 -17.76 -18.67
CA LEU A 817 40.22 -16.70 -18.03
C LEU A 817 40.27 -15.42 -18.88
N ALA A 818 40.31 -15.52 -20.18
CA ALA A 818 40.26 -14.34 -21.08
C ALA A 818 38.88 -13.61 -20.91
N ILE A 819 37.77 -14.35 -20.90
CA ILE A 819 36.42 -13.78 -20.68
C ILE A 819 36.35 -13.13 -19.31
N VAL A 820 36.86 -13.78 -18.26
CA VAL A 820 36.92 -13.20 -16.90
C VAL A 820 37.81 -11.94 -16.85
N GLY A 821 38.93 -11.92 -17.58
CA GLY A 821 39.78 -10.75 -17.70
C GLY A 821 39.06 -9.57 -18.38
N LEU A 822 38.29 -9.84 -19.42
CA LEU A 822 37.45 -8.83 -20.11
C LEU A 822 36.31 -8.37 -19.19
N LEU A 823 35.74 -9.26 -18.38
CA LEU A 823 34.75 -8.90 -17.35
C LEU A 823 35.34 -7.91 -16.32
N LEU A 824 36.56 -8.12 -15.88
CA LEU A 824 37.23 -7.20 -14.96
C LEU A 824 37.48 -5.83 -15.61
N ILE A 825 37.93 -5.80 -16.85
CA ILE A 825 38.10 -4.56 -17.61
C ILE A 825 36.79 -3.82 -17.73
N TRP A 826 35.70 -4.52 -18.10
CA TRP A 826 34.37 -3.94 -18.16
C TRP A 826 33.95 -3.41 -16.80
N PHE A 827 34.11 -4.18 -15.72
CA PHE A 827 33.69 -3.81 -14.38
C PHE A 827 34.33 -2.52 -13.87
N PHE A 828 35.66 -2.37 -14.02
CA PHE A 828 36.36 -1.14 -13.64
C PHE A 828 36.05 0.02 -14.59
N GLY A 829 35.89 -0.26 -15.90
CA GLY A 829 35.52 0.73 -16.91
C GLY A 829 34.14 1.32 -16.61
N VAL A 830 33.13 0.48 -16.44
CA VAL A 830 31.75 0.91 -16.13
C VAL A 830 31.72 1.74 -14.87
N ARG A 831 32.40 1.29 -13.81
CA ARG A 831 32.47 2.06 -12.55
C ARG A 831 32.97 3.49 -12.83
N THR A 832 34.04 3.65 -13.59
CA THR A 832 34.63 4.95 -13.89
C THR A 832 33.66 5.82 -14.72
N PHE A 833 33.04 5.25 -15.76
CA PHE A 833 32.09 5.95 -16.60
C PHE A 833 30.84 6.40 -15.87
N MET A 834 30.28 5.56 -15.03
CA MET A 834 29.08 5.87 -14.22
C MET A 834 29.37 6.91 -13.13
N HIS A 835 30.57 6.87 -12.53
CA HIS A 835 30.96 7.84 -11.49
C HIS A 835 31.13 9.26 -12.06
N HIS A 836 31.58 9.42 -13.28
CA HIS A 836 31.75 10.71 -13.94
C HIS A 836 30.50 11.29 -14.59
N ASN A 837 29.34 10.68 -14.35
CA ASN A 837 28.05 11.19 -14.83
C ASN A 837 27.99 11.48 -16.36
N ILE A 838 28.76 10.75 -17.16
CA ILE A 838 28.83 10.95 -18.63
C ILE A 838 27.45 10.76 -19.27
N PHE A 839 26.56 10.03 -18.61
CA PHE A 839 25.21 9.74 -19.07
C PHE A 839 24.11 10.67 -18.52
N ASN A 840 24.45 11.82 -17.90
CA ASN A 840 23.46 12.79 -17.41
C ASN A 840 22.47 13.25 -18.50
N PHE A 841 22.89 13.22 -19.76
CA PHE A 841 22.00 13.49 -20.88
C PHE A 841 20.82 12.50 -20.95
N ILE A 842 21.09 11.21 -20.74
CA ILE A 842 20.05 10.17 -20.74
C ILE A 842 19.11 10.35 -19.55
N THR A 843 19.65 10.67 -18.36
CA THR A 843 18.87 10.97 -17.15
C THR A 843 17.93 12.14 -17.40
N ASN A 844 18.43 13.26 -17.92
CA ASN A 844 17.63 14.45 -18.19
C ASN A 844 16.56 14.19 -19.28
N LEU A 845 16.86 13.37 -20.29
CA LEU A 845 15.91 13.01 -21.35
C LEU A 845 14.79 12.12 -20.80
N THR A 846 15.13 11.12 -19.99
CA THR A 846 14.16 10.19 -19.38
C THR A 846 13.29 10.90 -18.35
N GLU A 847 13.84 11.82 -17.58
CA GLU A 847 13.10 12.62 -16.61
C GLU A 847 12.09 13.56 -17.28
N LYS A 848 12.50 14.28 -18.34
CA LYS A 848 11.60 15.13 -19.14
C LYS A 848 10.48 14.34 -19.80
N TRP A 849 10.80 13.19 -20.35
CA TRP A 849 9.80 12.32 -20.98
C TRP A 849 8.81 11.78 -19.95
N PHE A 850 9.28 11.39 -18.79
CA PHE A 850 8.48 10.84 -17.70
C PHE A 850 7.55 11.90 -17.09
N GLN A 851 8.05 13.12 -16.85
CA GLN A 851 7.23 14.24 -16.38
C GLN A 851 6.07 14.52 -17.35
N LYS A 852 6.34 14.46 -18.65
CA LYS A 852 5.33 14.64 -19.70
C LYS A 852 4.32 13.48 -19.75
N ALA A 853 4.75 12.25 -19.49
CA ALA A 853 3.89 11.07 -19.43
C ALA A 853 3.00 11.08 -18.17
N LEU A 854 3.55 11.41 -17.00
CA LEU A 854 2.81 11.58 -15.76
C LEU A 854 1.76 12.67 -15.87
N TYR A 855 2.12 13.83 -16.44
CA TYR A 855 1.18 14.91 -16.66
C TYR A 855 -0.01 14.48 -17.55
N LYS A 856 0.25 13.70 -18.62
CA LYS A 856 -0.84 13.14 -19.44
C LYS A 856 -1.73 12.14 -18.71
N VAL A 857 -1.17 11.34 -17.81
CA VAL A 857 -1.93 10.36 -17.03
C VAL A 857 -2.75 11.07 -15.95
N SER A 858 -2.20 12.07 -15.27
CA SER A 858 -2.92 12.85 -14.25
C SER A 858 -4.06 13.66 -14.86
N VAL A 859 -3.83 14.36 -15.97
CA VAL A 859 -4.87 15.11 -16.69
C VAL A 859 -5.99 14.19 -17.19
N LYS A 860 -5.65 12.98 -17.64
CA LYS A 860 -6.65 12.01 -18.11
C LYS A 860 -7.46 11.41 -16.97
N SER A 861 -6.87 11.21 -15.77
CA SER A 861 -7.60 10.80 -14.57
C SER A 861 -8.53 11.91 -14.06
N ASP A 862 -8.10 13.16 -14.09
CA ASP A 862 -8.89 14.32 -13.66
C ASP A 862 -10.02 14.65 -14.64
N GLU A 863 -9.84 14.41 -15.95
CA GLU A 863 -10.89 14.54 -16.96
C GLU A 863 -11.93 13.42 -16.86
N GLU A 864 -11.51 12.17 -16.56
CA GLU A 864 -12.42 11.05 -16.32
C GLU A 864 -13.20 11.25 -15.01
N ASP A 865 -12.57 11.73 -13.93
CA ASP A 865 -13.24 12.03 -12.65
C ASP A 865 -14.25 13.20 -12.79
N ASN A 866 -13.93 14.25 -13.57
CA ASN A 866 -14.84 15.37 -13.82
C ASN A 866 -16.00 15.02 -14.76
N GLN A 867 -15.85 14.07 -15.68
CA GLN A 867 -16.96 13.60 -16.52
C GLN A 867 -17.95 12.72 -15.74
N ASP A 868 -17.44 11.90 -14.80
CA ASP A 868 -18.29 11.05 -13.97
C ASP A 868 -19.10 11.89 -12.95
N VAL A 869 -18.53 12.91 -12.34
CA VAL A 869 -19.25 13.84 -11.46
C VAL A 869 -20.33 14.61 -12.20
N ARG A 870 -20.09 15.07 -13.44
CA ARG A 870 -21.08 15.75 -14.27
C ARG A 870 -22.20 14.84 -14.76
N THR A 871 -21.93 13.54 -14.90
CA THR A 871 -22.94 12.55 -15.33
C THR A 871 -23.85 12.14 -14.17
N VAL A 872 -23.33 12.12 -12.95
CA VAL A 872 -24.10 11.87 -11.73
C VAL A 872 -25.01 13.08 -11.43
N HIS A 873 -24.51 14.33 -11.54
CA HIS A 873 -25.32 15.53 -11.35
C HIS A 873 -26.42 15.75 -12.42
N ARG A 874 -26.34 15.10 -13.58
CA ARG A 874 -27.43 15.14 -14.61
C ARG A 874 -28.46 14.04 -14.45
N ARG A 875 -28.29 13.09 -13.55
CA ARG A 875 -29.20 11.97 -13.31
C ARG A 875 -29.90 12.01 -11.94
N ILE A 876 -29.56 12.97 -11.09
CA ILE A 876 -30.30 13.41 -9.92
C ILE A 876 -31.10 14.66 -10.31
#